data_b05a5db50d5d305dd85e7ac2f352daf5
#
_entry.id   b05a5db50d5d305dd85e7ac2f352daf5
#
_cell.length_a   1.000
_cell.length_b   1.000
_cell.length_c   1.000
_cell.angle_alpha   90.00
_cell.angle_beta   90.00
_cell.angle_gamma   90.00
#
_symmetry.space_group_name_H-M   'P 1'
#
loop_
_entity.id
_entity.type
_entity.pdbx_description
1 polymer ?
#
loop_
_entity_poly.entity_id
_entity_poly.type
_entity_poly.pdbx_seq_one_letter_code
_entity_poly.pdbx_strand_id
1 'polypeptide(L)'
;MGVTLSMDFANGTNDNSSSDDSLTLTSTPADVVTVENVSTTPPKIVDDGEPEVSQKNSAPVSNASNPSESPAIQRESTEVLLKRRETDPVQGFYVIYLDTPIERGEYSIDLSYDAKVDGEYIFTNTYDLEGQKRWLLGTKMEPVGPRRLFPNFDTGSDSKAAFSLSVAKPSTLSVLANMPLKSTELVSNDSMVDHFEDSPPLDTRSLGFVIADLQPLTEVDTGEAKVALTLWGRIGVNGDTRFIADQIATITKNLNNFFSTSYFMPKLDFAALPGLPVDGTRSTGVILMEESIFYLTEESPEPVKEVSFKNLVKAIGGQWLGGLVSARTLTDSWITESSLIYLQYLLTDKIVSTSDSLADSFGLIQHSAFEADAKEVSKTLESRLTLTSLEINYPKDLYEKGACLIRMLHSVVSDPGFRNGFKKFLSRWAKSSAGVSDFWTAMGEEAQWLPDSVSLGQVMNSWVSQPGFPVVTVIRNYETETAVIRQEKFRFDNSAVSESKFWYIPVNYLVDGGSFSSPSKIWLTRESEVKLENVGNKTEKKWALFNVNKTGYYRVNYDEDNWKLLSSALNLTFEKFPVATRTSMVDDVLALASAGRLGYPTALNLISYLREKETHYSPWAVALENMVQLNNVLYDTPAYANFQKFIAKFISPLFKKTTAESGETRLKLMAIKWACLVDNPECINHVKSTNKMPSHLEIIYQCTIAKFGGKSEWDSLNSKISNTEDKGTKLKLLTALPCFQVEWILQSILDDVLKAEKFDEAESLVLLHGIGNNPMAARSAFKFLRRHWNEISERFSKSYKMLRAFLIASINGVIDEQDLQDFQIFKENNSEKLKSMGHTIAVSESAARSRSSWLKTNLIPLNAWLVDYIKSTS
;
A
#
# COMPACT_ATOMS: atom_id res chain seq x y z
N MET A 1 -23.50 22.27 -4.20
CA MET A 1 -24.13 21.52 -5.32
C MET A 1 -24.71 20.24 -4.77
N GLY A 2 -26.03 19.98 -5.03
CA GLY A 2 -26.58 18.65 -4.75
C GLY A 2 -26.40 17.77 -5.98
N VAL A 3 -25.84 16.57 -5.80
CA VAL A 3 -25.74 15.56 -6.86
C VAL A 3 -26.74 14.47 -6.52
N THR A 4 -27.71 14.23 -7.40
CA THR A 4 -28.65 13.11 -7.27
C THR A 4 -28.19 12.00 -8.18
N LEU A 5 -27.91 10.82 -7.60
CA LEU A 5 -27.53 9.64 -8.34
C LEU A 5 -28.70 8.65 -8.33
N SER A 6 -29.28 8.33 -9.48
CA SER A 6 -30.25 7.23 -9.62
C SER A 6 -29.65 6.14 -10.49
N MET A 7 -29.79 4.87 -10.07
CA MET A 7 -29.27 3.72 -10.81
C MET A 7 -30.37 2.69 -11.00
N ASP A 8 -30.65 2.31 -12.24
CA ASP A 8 -31.60 1.26 -12.60
C ASP A 8 -30.86 0.00 -13.04
N PHE A 9 -31.27 -1.15 -12.48
CA PHE A 9 -30.76 -2.47 -12.87
C PHE A 9 -31.80 -3.19 -13.73
N ALA A 10 -31.48 -3.49 -14.98
CA ALA A 10 -32.32 -4.32 -15.81
C ALA A 10 -32.17 -5.81 -15.46
N ASN A 11 -33.27 -6.51 -15.22
CA ASN A 11 -33.32 -7.96 -15.06
C ASN A 11 -32.88 -8.64 -16.36
N GLY A 12 -31.72 -9.32 -16.35
CA GLY A 12 -31.30 -10.16 -17.43
C GLY A 12 -32.20 -11.40 -17.54
N THR A 13 -33.11 -11.42 -18.50
CA THR A 13 -33.80 -12.64 -18.93
C THR A 13 -32.78 -13.54 -19.63
N ASN A 14 -32.77 -14.81 -19.23
CA ASN A 14 -31.99 -15.87 -19.84
C ASN A 14 -32.23 -15.94 -21.37
N ASP A 15 -31.22 -15.57 -22.14
CA ASP A 15 -31.05 -16.10 -23.50
C ASP A 15 -29.59 -16.49 -23.67
N ASN A 16 -29.45 -17.82 -23.87
CA ASN A 16 -28.19 -18.48 -24.20
C ASN A 16 -27.71 -18.04 -25.60
N SER A 17 -26.75 -17.17 -25.69
CA SER A 17 -25.72 -17.18 -26.75
C SER A 17 -24.61 -16.18 -26.49
N SER A 18 -23.36 -16.70 -26.44
CA SER A 18 -22.05 -16.06 -26.66
C SER A 18 -21.63 -14.91 -25.74
N SER A 19 -20.75 -15.26 -24.79
CA SER A 19 -19.54 -14.55 -24.36
C SER A 19 -19.43 -13.05 -24.66
N ASP A 20 -19.97 -12.26 -23.75
CA ASP A 20 -19.45 -10.95 -23.34
C ASP A 20 -20.16 -10.58 -22.03
N ASP A 21 -19.54 -10.94 -20.89
CA ASP A 21 -20.04 -10.60 -19.55
C ASP A 21 -19.76 -9.10 -19.24
N SER A 22 -20.42 -8.19 -19.95
CA SER A 22 -20.49 -6.79 -19.57
C SER A 22 -21.89 -6.49 -19.05
N LEU A 23 -22.06 -6.45 -17.73
CA LEU A 23 -23.23 -5.82 -17.11
C LEU A 23 -23.16 -4.33 -17.44
N THR A 24 -24.07 -3.87 -18.30
CA THR A 24 -24.29 -2.46 -18.57
C THR A 24 -25.40 -1.96 -17.65
N LEU A 25 -25.14 -0.89 -16.92
CA LEU A 25 -26.17 -0.10 -16.25
C LEU A 25 -26.89 0.70 -17.35
N THR A 26 -28.12 0.32 -17.69
CA THR A 26 -28.86 1.01 -18.76
C THR A 26 -29.75 2.08 -18.18
N SER A 27 -29.59 3.32 -18.64
CA SER A 27 -30.60 4.37 -18.57
C SER A 27 -31.43 4.40 -19.85
N THR A 28 -32.68 4.79 -19.76
CA THR A 28 -33.51 5.09 -20.93
C THR A 28 -32.89 6.23 -21.75
N PRO A 29 -32.88 6.17 -23.08
CA PRO A 29 -32.23 7.19 -23.89
C PRO A 29 -33.03 8.47 -23.91
N ALA A 30 -32.61 9.44 -23.13
CA ALA A 30 -32.98 10.82 -23.28
C ALA A 30 -31.74 11.70 -23.06
N ASP A 31 -31.14 12.15 -24.15
CA ASP A 31 -30.05 13.13 -24.16
C ASP A 31 -30.60 14.51 -23.75
N VAL A 32 -30.88 14.72 -22.49
CA VAL A 32 -31.24 16.04 -21.98
C VAL A 32 -30.20 16.48 -20.96
N VAL A 33 -29.38 17.44 -21.35
CA VAL A 33 -28.56 18.20 -20.41
C VAL A 33 -29.30 19.55 -20.21
N THR A 34 -29.93 19.72 -19.05
CA THR A 34 -30.56 21.00 -18.66
C THR A 34 -29.64 21.70 -17.68
N VAL A 35 -29.35 22.97 -17.91
CA VAL A 35 -28.62 23.84 -16.98
C VAL A 35 -29.58 24.94 -16.56
N GLU A 36 -30.00 24.95 -15.30
CA GLU A 36 -30.90 25.96 -14.76
C GLU A 36 -30.18 26.94 -13.86
N ASN A 37 -30.48 28.22 -14.00
CA ASN A 37 -29.94 29.28 -13.14
C ASN A 37 -30.90 29.53 -11.96
N VAL A 38 -30.42 29.31 -10.74
CA VAL A 38 -31.15 29.57 -9.50
C VAL A 38 -30.60 30.84 -8.87
N SER A 39 -31.33 31.98 -9.06
CA SER A 39 -30.94 33.26 -8.50
C SER A 39 -31.26 33.35 -7.01
N THR A 40 -30.22 33.50 -6.18
CA THR A 40 -30.38 33.86 -4.76
C THR A 40 -29.83 35.25 -4.51
N THR A 41 -30.65 36.11 -3.90
CA THR A 41 -30.16 37.40 -3.33
C THR A 41 -29.26 37.08 -2.11
N PRO A 42 -28.07 37.66 -2.00
CA PRO A 42 -27.17 37.36 -0.86
C PRO A 42 -27.78 37.87 0.45
N PRO A 43 -27.64 37.15 1.57
CA PRO A 43 -28.02 37.61 2.88
C PRO A 43 -27.21 38.86 3.26
N LYS A 44 -27.87 39.90 3.73
CA LYS A 44 -27.23 41.09 4.31
C LYS A 44 -26.44 40.67 5.54
N ILE A 45 -25.14 40.98 5.53
CA ILE A 45 -24.28 40.87 6.71
C ILE A 45 -24.78 41.88 7.73
N VAL A 46 -25.26 41.41 8.87
CA VAL A 46 -25.57 42.22 10.05
C VAL A 46 -24.30 42.19 10.92
N ASP A 47 -23.79 43.39 11.18
CA ASP A 47 -22.59 43.63 12.00
C ASP A 47 -23.01 43.42 13.48
N ASP A 48 -22.41 42.46 14.19
CA ASP A 48 -22.69 42.18 15.59
C ASP A 48 -21.85 43.10 16.49
N GLY A 49 -22.52 44.11 17.02
CA GLY A 49 -21.99 44.89 18.16
C GLY A 49 -22.26 44.19 19.50
N GLU A 50 -21.31 44.35 20.41
CA GLU A 50 -21.26 43.76 21.76
C GLU A 50 -22.50 44.01 22.67
N PRO A 51 -22.71 43.17 23.72
CA PRO A 51 -23.94 43.23 24.53
C PRO A 51 -23.78 44.11 25.76
N GLU A 52 -24.72 44.98 25.98
CA GLU A 52 -24.98 45.64 27.26
C GLU A 52 -26.14 44.94 28.04
N VAL A 53 -25.87 44.74 29.31
CA VAL A 53 -26.76 44.13 30.32
C VAL A 53 -27.80 45.14 30.83
N SER A 54 -29.10 44.79 30.82
CA SER A 54 -30.02 45.31 31.86
C SER A 54 -31.37 44.54 31.93
N GLN A 55 -31.85 44.52 33.14
CA GLN A 55 -32.85 43.68 33.83
C GLN A 55 -34.32 43.99 33.53
N LYS A 56 -35.18 42.91 33.67
CA LYS A 56 -36.52 42.82 34.25
C LYS A 56 -37.75 43.44 33.53
N ASN A 57 -38.77 42.65 33.18
CA ASN A 57 -39.96 42.36 33.96
C ASN A 57 -41.06 41.57 33.16
N SER A 58 -41.63 40.62 33.87
CA SER A 58 -42.92 39.88 33.81
C SER A 58 -44.04 40.22 32.81
N ALA A 59 -44.49 39.20 32.15
CA ALA A 59 -45.79 38.65 31.70
C ALA A 59 -47.07 39.57 31.60
N PRO A 60 -48.12 39.17 30.84
CA PRO A 60 -48.74 37.86 30.70
C PRO A 60 -49.29 37.47 29.28
N VAL A 61 -49.59 36.21 29.19
CA VAL A 61 -50.35 35.40 28.23
C VAL A 61 -51.51 36.02 27.52
N SER A 62 -51.65 35.80 26.17
CA SER A 62 -52.94 35.52 25.52
C SER A 62 -52.77 34.89 24.13
N ASN A 63 -53.34 33.70 23.98
CA ASN A 63 -54.03 33.07 22.83
C ASN A 63 -53.41 33.05 21.39
N ALA A 64 -53.14 31.82 21.03
CA ALA A 64 -53.30 31.12 19.75
C ALA A 64 -53.81 31.91 18.54
N SER A 65 -53.00 31.94 17.50
CA SER A 65 -53.47 31.93 16.11
C SER A 65 -52.47 31.10 15.25
N ASN A 66 -53.00 30.25 14.36
CA ASN A 66 -52.29 29.35 13.46
C ASN A 66 -51.12 30.02 12.73
N PRO A 67 -49.97 29.32 12.54
CA PRO A 67 -48.96 29.80 11.63
C PRO A 67 -49.50 29.67 10.20
N SER A 68 -49.74 30.80 9.56
CA SER A 68 -49.93 30.90 8.11
C SER A 68 -48.69 30.37 7.40
N GLU A 69 -48.87 29.44 6.48
CA GLU A 69 -47.85 29.02 5.52
C GLU A 69 -47.21 30.27 4.90
N SER A 70 -45.92 30.40 5.05
CA SER A 70 -45.09 31.35 4.31
C SER A 70 -45.21 31.03 2.83
N PRO A 71 -45.44 31.98 1.94
CA PRO A 71 -45.54 31.71 0.51
C PRO A 71 -44.22 31.16 0.03
N ALA A 72 -44.25 29.98 -0.59
CA ALA A 72 -43.11 29.43 -1.31
C ALA A 72 -42.68 30.48 -2.35
N ILE A 73 -41.46 30.97 -2.18
CA ILE A 73 -40.84 31.85 -3.18
C ILE A 73 -40.68 30.99 -4.42
N GLN A 74 -41.46 31.24 -5.46
CA GLN A 74 -41.22 30.64 -6.78
C GLN A 74 -39.91 31.20 -7.28
N ARG A 75 -38.88 30.33 -7.28
CA ARG A 75 -37.58 30.63 -7.89
C ARG A 75 -37.78 30.55 -9.40
N GLU A 76 -37.63 31.67 -10.11
CA GLU A 76 -37.57 31.65 -11.57
C GLU A 76 -36.23 31.01 -11.96
N SER A 77 -36.28 29.82 -12.54
CA SER A 77 -35.14 29.19 -13.17
C SER A 77 -35.07 29.61 -14.64
N THR A 78 -33.90 30.00 -15.11
CA THR A 78 -33.66 30.32 -16.51
C THR A 78 -32.82 29.24 -17.11
N GLU A 79 -33.31 28.56 -18.14
CA GLU A 79 -32.57 27.52 -18.86
C GLU A 79 -31.38 28.12 -19.61
N VAL A 80 -30.21 27.56 -19.43
CA VAL A 80 -28.97 27.92 -20.14
C VAL A 80 -28.75 26.95 -21.29
N LEU A 81 -28.82 27.51 -22.53
CA LEU A 81 -28.74 26.71 -23.74
C LEU A 81 -27.33 26.13 -23.95
N LEU A 82 -27.31 24.85 -24.25
CA LEU A 82 -26.09 24.09 -24.55
C LEU A 82 -25.72 24.30 -26.02
N LYS A 83 -24.47 24.73 -26.29
CA LYS A 83 -23.97 24.95 -27.63
C LYS A 83 -23.39 23.67 -28.24
N ARG A 84 -22.52 22.99 -27.53
CA ARG A 84 -21.89 21.72 -27.93
C ARG A 84 -21.29 21.00 -26.74
N ARG A 85 -21.03 19.75 -26.91
CA ARG A 85 -20.28 18.88 -25.96
C ARG A 85 -19.12 18.17 -26.65
N GLU A 86 -18.09 17.87 -25.89
CA GLU A 86 -16.87 17.26 -26.38
C GLU A 86 -16.26 16.39 -25.30
N THR A 87 -15.70 15.25 -25.67
CA THR A 87 -14.95 14.39 -24.77
C THR A 87 -13.46 14.43 -25.09
N ASP A 88 -12.61 14.63 -24.08
CA ASP A 88 -11.17 14.43 -24.19
C ASP A 88 -10.82 13.08 -23.57
N PRO A 89 -10.64 12.02 -24.39
CA PRO A 89 -10.36 10.68 -23.88
C PRO A 89 -8.95 10.54 -23.26
N VAL A 90 -8.02 11.46 -23.56
CA VAL A 90 -6.66 11.44 -23.02
C VAL A 90 -6.66 11.95 -21.58
N GLN A 91 -7.42 13.01 -21.30
CA GLN A 91 -7.53 13.59 -19.98
C GLN A 91 -8.75 13.09 -19.21
N GLY A 92 -9.66 12.38 -19.87
CA GLY A 92 -10.92 11.92 -19.31
C GLY A 92 -11.86 13.07 -18.96
N PHE A 93 -11.85 14.15 -19.75
CA PHE A 93 -12.74 15.30 -19.53
C PHE A 93 -14.00 15.21 -20.40
N TYR A 94 -15.11 15.60 -19.81
CA TYR A 94 -16.34 15.91 -20.53
C TYR A 94 -16.53 17.43 -20.50
N VAL A 95 -16.43 18.06 -21.68
CA VAL A 95 -16.44 19.52 -21.82
C VAL A 95 -17.78 19.96 -22.37
N ILE A 96 -18.47 20.81 -21.61
CA ILE A 96 -19.77 21.40 -21.98
C ILE A 96 -19.54 22.84 -22.40
N TYR A 97 -19.92 23.19 -23.61
CA TYR A 97 -19.85 24.55 -24.14
C TYR A 97 -21.26 25.16 -24.09
N LEU A 98 -21.39 26.26 -23.40
CA LEU A 98 -22.65 27.00 -23.29
C LEU A 98 -22.74 28.03 -24.42
N ASP A 99 -23.97 28.36 -24.82
CA ASP A 99 -24.21 29.34 -25.89
C ASP A 99 -23.88 30.77 -25.43
N THR A 100 -24.13 31.05 -24.16
CA THR A 100 -23.82 32.33 -23.51
C THR A 100 -22.91 32.14 -22.31
N PRO A 101 -22.01 33.10 -22.01
CA PRO A 101 -21.23 33.06 -20.76
C PRO A 101 -22.17 33.09 -19.56
N ILE A 102 -21.87 32.26 -18.55
CA ILE A 102 -22.63 32.29 -17.30
C ILE A 102 -21.99 33.26 -16.30
N GLU A 103 -22.83 33.96 -15.55
CA GLU A 103 -22.40 34.84 -14.46
C GLU A 103 -22.16 34.03 -13.19
N ARG A 104 -21.58 34.66 -12.15
CA ARG A 104 -21.43 34.03 -10.85
C ARG A 104 -22.81 33.78 -10.22
N GLY A 105 -23.17 32.53 -9.98
CA GLY A 105 -24.48 32.15 -9.47
C GLY A 105 -24.55 30.69 -9.07
N GLU A 106 -25.76 30.26 -8.69
CA GLU A 106 -26.03 28.82 -8.45
C GLU A 106 -26.67 28.26 -9.73
N TYR A 107 -26.17 27.07 -10.13
CA TYR A 107 -26.65 26.38 -11.32
C TYR A 107 -26.90 24.92 -10.98
N SER A 108 -27.90 24.30 -11.61
CA SER A 108 -28.11 22.87 -11.62
C SER A 108 -27.74 22.29 -12.98
N ILE A 109 -27.15 21.08 -12.99
CA ILE A 109 -26.82 20.34 -14.20
C ILE A 109 -27.37 18.94 -14.03
N ASP A 110 -28.29 18.55 -14.94
CA ASP A 110 -28.80 17.18 -14.99
C ASP A 110 -28.08 16.40 -16.07
N LEU A 111 -27.51 15.28 -15.71
CA LEU A 111 -26.76 14.40 -16.59
C LEU A 111 -27.29 12.96 -16.49
N SER A 112 -27.65 12.38 -17.63
CA SER A 112 -27.88 10.93 -17.75
C SER A 112 -26.64 10.28 -18.35
N TYR A 113 -26.19 9.18 -17.80
CA TYR A 113 -24.97 8.51 -18.22
C TYR A 113 -25.00 7.01 -17.88
N ASP A 114 -24.19 6.25 -18.59
CA ASP A 114 -23.93 4.84 -18.33
C ASP A 114 -22.53 4.67 -17.74
N ALA A 115 -22.41 3.89 -16.67
CA ALA A 115 -21.15 3.51 -16.06
C ALA A 115 -20.83 2.03 -16.33
N LYS A 116 -19.62 1.76 -16.80
CA LYS A 116 -19.19 0.38 -17.06
C LYS A 116 -18.69 -0.26 -15.80
N VAL A 117 -19.15 -1.48 -15.51
CA VAL A 117 -18.54 -2.35 -14.49
C VAL A 117 -17.16 -2.77 -15.01
N ASP A 118 -16.09 -2.27 -14.38
CA ASP A 118 -14.72 -2.46 -14.81
C ASP A 118 -13.97 -3.53 -14.01
N GLY A 119 -14.61 -4.09 -12.99
CA GLY A 119 -14.03 -5.11 -12.12
C GLY A 119 -13.00 -4.57 -11.11
N GLU A 120 -12.66 -3.29 -11.15
CA GLU A 120 -11.68 -2.65 -10.28
C GLU A 120 -12.32 -1.60 -9.37
N TYR A 121 -12.99 -0.61 -9.93
CA TYR A 121 -13.64 0.50 -9.19
C TYR A 121 -15.13 0.26 -8.99
N ILE A 122 -15.77 -0.34 -9.97
CA ILE A 122 -17.11 -0.90 -9.88
C ILE A 122 -16.94 -2.40 -10.11
N PHE A 123 -17.01 -3.17 -9.04
CA PHE A 123 -16.74 -4.60 -9.10
C PHE A 123 -17.98 -5.41 -8.81
N THR A 124 -18.09 -6.56 -9.46
CA THR A 124 -19.06 -7.58 -9.17
C THR A 124 -18.38 -8.88 -8.79
N ASN A 125 -19.02 -9.66 -7.95
CA ASN A 125 -18.62 -11.03 -7.68
C ASN A 125 -19.87 -11.91 -7.59
N THR A 126 -19.70 -13.22 -7.81
CA THR A 126 -20.74 -14.20 -7.63
C THR A 126 -20.34 -15.21 -6.57
N TYR A 127 -21.31 -15.68 -5.80
CA TYR A 127 -21.09 -16.70 -4.79
C TYR A 127 -22.28 -17.67 -4.77
N ASP A 128 -22.05 -18.86 -4.29
CA ASP A 128 -23.11 -19.85 -4.10
C ASP A 128 -23.74 -19.69 -2.71
N LEU A 129 -25.06 -19.71 -2.65
CA LEU A 129 -25.82 -19.77 -1.42
C LEU A 129 -26.89 -20.88 -1.57
N GLU A 130 -26.68 -21.99 -0.88
CA GLU A 130 -27.62 -23.15 -0.90
C GLU A 130 -27.93 -23.66 -2.32
N GLY A 131 -26.90 -23.68 -3.20
CA GLY A 131 -27.04 -24.14 -4.59
C GLY A 131 -27.63 -23.08 -5.54
N GLN A 132 -27.82 -21.83 -5.08
CA GLN A 132 -28.27 -20.73 -5.91
C GLN A 132 -27.11 -19.73 -6.08
N LYS A 133 -26.82 -19.38 -7.34
CA LYS A 133 -25.87 -18.29 -7.63
C LYS A 133 -26.46 -16.95 -7.19
N ARG A 134 -25.73 -16.27 -6.32
CA ARG A 134 -26.00 -14.91 -5.88
C ARG A 134 -24.90 -13.99 -6.42
N TRP A 135 -25.18 -12.72 -6.56
CA TRP A 135 -24.21 -11.73 -7.00
C TRP A 135 -24.18 -10.57 -6.02
N LEU A 136 -23.06 -9.88 -6.04
CA LEU A 136 -22.88 -8.61 -5.36
C LEU A 136 -22.28 -7.58 -6.33
N LEU A 137 -22.58 -6.31 -6.07
CA LEU A 137 -21.93 -5.17 -6.71
C LEU A 137 -21.44 -4.23 -5.62
N GLY A 138 -20.18 -3.84 -5.71
CA GLY A 138 -19.57 -2.89 -4.78
C GLY A 138 -18.74 -1.85 -5.49
N THR A 139 -18.43 -0.77 -4.76
CA THR A 139 -17.65 0.34 -5.29
C THR A 139 -16.37 0.55 -4.49
N LYS A 140 -15.28 0.93 -5.21
CA LYS A 140 -13.99 1.34 -4.66
C LYS A 140 -13.57 2.64 -5.31
N MET A 141 -13.77 3.77 -4.65
CA MET A 141 -13.59 5.07 -5.27
C MET A 141 -12.15 5.58 -5.26
N GLU A 142 -11.31 5.12 -4.34
CA GLU A 142 -9.90 5.52 -4.30
C GLU A 142 -9.04 4.71 -5.29
N PRO A 143 -8.05 5.35 -5.96
CA PRO A 143 -7.74 6.79 -5.96
C PRO A 143 -8.50 7.59 -7.02
N VAL A 144 -9.03 6.98 -8.10
CA VAL A 144 -9.63 7.65 -9.27
C VAL A 144 -10.98 7.08 -9.70
N GLY A 145 -11.56 6.21 -8.88
CA GLY A 145 -12.81 5.51 -9.13
C GLY A 145 -14.04 6.40 -9.40
N PRO A 146 -14.17 7.62 -8.82
CA PRO A 146 -15.34 8.47 -9.11
C PRO A 146 -15.57 8.70 -10.58
N ARG A 147 -14.53 8.84 -11.38
CA ARG A 147 -14.61 9.01 -12.84
C ARG A 147 -15.20 7.81 -13.57
N ARG A 148 -15.14 6.63 -12.96
CA ARG A 148 -15.73 5.40 -13.51
C ARG A 148 -17.21 5.26 -13.19
N LEU A 149 -17.65 5.92 -12.11
CA LEU A 149 -19.01 5.81 -11.62
C LEU A 149 -19.90 6.95 -12.11
N PHE A 150 -19.44 8.21 -12.05
CA PHE A 150 -20.24 9.38 -12.40
C PHE A 150 -19.38 10.56 -12.83
N PRO A 151 -19.96 11.51 -13.62
CA PRO A 151 -19.32 12.78 -13.93
C PRO A 151 -19.11 13.60 -12.66
N ASN A 152 -17.87 14.05 -12.42
CA ASN A 152 -17.57 14.78 -11.20
C ASN A 152 -16.43 15.80 -11.38
N PHE A 153 -16.24 16.65 -10.38
CA PHE A 153 -15.10 17.55 -10.28
C PHE A 153 -14.03 16.89 -9.41
N ASP A 154 -12.89 16.46 -9.98
CA ASP A 154 -11.89 15.70 -9.26
C ASP A 154 -10.90 16.53 -8.48
N THR A 155 -10.78 17.80 -8.77
CA THR A 155 -9.68 18.63 -8.27
C THR A 155 -10.15 20.02 -7.86
N GLY A 156 -9.64 20.48 -6.74
CA GLY A 156 -9.87 21.85 -6.26
C GLY A 156 -9.92 21.91 -4.74
N SER A 157 -9.63 23.08 -4.20
CA SER A 157 -9.73 23.35 -2.75
C SER A 157 -11.15 23.16 -2.20
N ASP A 158 -12.14 23.22 -3.05
CA ASP A 158 -13.56 23.20 -2.69
C ASP A 158 -14.30 21.99 -3.32
N SER A 159 -13.61 20.87 -3.49
CA SER A 159 -14.15 19.66 -4.14
C SER A 159 -15.15 18.87 -3.29
N LYS A 160 -15.31 19.20 -2.01
CA LYS A 160 -16.29 18.52 -1.15
C LYS A 160 -17.69 19.06 -1.40
N ALA A 161 -18.64 18.13 -1.55
CA ALA A 161 -20.06 18.44 -1.74
C ALA A 161 -20.94 17.56 -0.82
N ALA A 162 -22.13 18.01 -0.52
CA ALA A 162 -23.17 17.15 0.04
C ALA A 162 -23.75 16.27 -1.09
N PHE A 163 -23.97 15.00 -0.78
CA PHE A 163 -24.50 14.02 -1.70
C PHE A 163 -25.81 13.45 -1.18
N SER A 164 -26.83 13.46 -2.04
CA SER A 164 -28.06 12.71 -1.88
C SER A 164 -28.00 11.49 -2.78
N LEU A 165 -28.02 10.29 -2.19
CA LEU A 165 -27.91 9.04 -2.93
C LEU A 165 -29.24 8.31 -2.94
N SER A 166 -29.66 7.86 -4.11
CA SER A 166 -30.78 6.93 -4.29
C SER A 166 -30.31 5.78 -5.17
N VAL A 167 -30.62 4.54 -4.75
CA VAL A 167 -30.17 3.34 -5.45
C VAL A 167 -31.35 2.44 -5.75
N ALA A 168 -31.61 2.22 -7.03
CA ALA A 168 -32.55 1.21 -7.48
C ALA A 168 -31.94 -0.20 -7.35
N LYS A 169 -32.69 -1.15 -6.85
CA LYS A 169 -32.23 -2.50 -6.54
C LYS A 169 -33.32 -3.53 -6.72
N PRO A 170 -32.96 -4.81 -6.93
CA PRO A 170 -33.90 -5.91 -6.74
C PRO A 170 -34.46 -5.94 -5.32
N SER A 171 -35.75 -6.25 -5.16
CA SER A 171 -36.42 -6.29 -3.85
C SER A 171 -35.80 -7.25 -2.84
N THR A 172 -35.05 -8.26 -3.32
CA THR A 172 -34.40 -9.29 -2.50
C THR A 172 -33.01 -8.89 -1.97
N LEU A 173 -32.43 -7.77 -2.44
CA LEU A 173 -31.10 -7.36 -2.06
C LEU A 173 -31.14 -6.15 -1.13
N SER A 174 -30.09 -6.00 -0.33
CA SER A 174 -29.85 -4.85 0.56
C SER A 174 -28.83 -3.89 -0.06
N VAL A 175 -28.94 -2.59 0.25
CA VAL A 175 -27.92 -1.59 -0.06
C VAL A 175 -27.35 -1.02 1.22
N LEU A 176 -26.04 -0.97 1.31
CA LEU A 176 -25.33 -0.17 2.31
C LEU A 176 -24.61 0.96 1.59
N ALA A 177 -24.71 2.17 2.11
CA ALA A 177 -24.08 3.36 1.55
C ALA A 177 -23.45 4.22 2.65
N ASN A 178 -22.91 5.37 2.30
CA ASN A 178 -22.26 6.31 3.23
C ASN A 178 -23.16 6.73 4.40
N MET A 179 -24.46 6.97 4.12
CA MET A 179 -25.41 7.52 5.08
C MET A 179 -26.47 6.50 5.50
N PRO A 180 -27.19 6.74 6.59
CA PRO A 180 -28.34 5.91 6.96
C PRO A 180 -29.43 5.90 5.88
N LEU A 181 -30.16 4.78 5.79
CA LEU A 181 -31.33 4.65 4.95
C LEU A 181 -32.45 5.57 5.47
N LYS A 182 -32.97 6.45 4.61
CA LYS A 182 -34.04 7.37 4.90
C LYS A 182 -35.42 6.77 4.59
N SER A 183 -35.58 6.18 3.43
CA SER A 183 -36.83 5.53 2.99
C SER A 183 -36.57 4.56 1.85
N THR A 184 -37.51 3.64 1.67
CA THR A 184 -37.53 2.72 0.51
C THR A 184 -38.83 2.93 -0.25
N GLU A 185 -38.73 3.13 -1.56
CA GLU A 185 -39.89 3.26 -2.47
C GLU A 185 -40.04 1.99 -3.29
N LEU A 186 -41.27 1.49 -3.40
CA LEU A 186 -41.60 0.35 -4.25
C LEU A 186 -41.87 0.82 -5.67
N VAL A 187 -41.07 0.44 -6.62
CA VAL A 187 -41.24 0.77 -8.05
C VAL A 187 -42.03 -0.32 -8.77
N SER A 188 -41.74 -1.57 -8.48
CA SER A 188 -42.43 -2.74 -9.00
C SER A 188 -42.36 -3.91 -8.01
N ASN A 189 -43.02 -5.04 -8.30
CA ASN A 189 -42.93 -6.24 -7.42
C ASN A 189 -41.51 -6.74 -7.21
N ASP A 190 -40.59 -6.52 -8.16
CA ASP A 190 -39.22 -7.02 -8.16
C ASP A 190 -38.17 -5.92 -7.97
N SER A 191 -38.57 -4.64 -7.91
CA SER A 191 -37.65 -3.50 -7.86
C SER A 191 -38.07 -2.47 -6.83
N MET A 192 -37.12 -2.00 -6.05
CA MET A 192 -37.22 -0.95 -5.03
C MET A 192 -36.15 0.10 -5.23
N VAL A 193 -36.39 1.32 -4.74
CA VAL A 193 -35.39 2.39 -4.64
C VAL A 193 -35.16 2.71 -3.18
N ASP A 194 -33.91 2.57 -2.74
CA ASP A 194 -33.49 3.01 -1.42
C ASP A 194 -32.97 4.44 -1.50
N HIS A 195 -33.55 5.35 -0.72
CA HIS A 195 -33.14 6.73 -0.56
C HIS A 195 -32.37 6.90 0.75
N PHE A 196 -31.18 7.47 0.69
CA PHE A 196 -30.34 7.71 1.85
C PHE A 196 -30.44 9.15 2.34
N GLU A 197 -30.05 9.38 3.60
CA GLU A 197 -29.93 10.74 4.13
C GLU A 197 -28.85 11.53 3.40
N ASP A 198 -28.96 12.86 3.36
CA ASP A 198 -27.95 13.72 2.76
C ASP A 198 -26.65 13.65 3.55
N SER A 199 -25.53 13.55 2.84
CA SER A 199 -24.22 13.48 3.47
C SER A 199 -23.75 14.87 3.94
N PRO A 200 -22.88 14.94 4.98
CA PRO A 200 -22.06 16.14 5.13
C PRO A 200 -21.18 16.33 3.89
N PRO A 201 -20.50 17.48 3.74
CA PRO A 201 -19.58 17.67 2.63
C PRO A 201 -18.49 16.57 2.60
N LEU A 202 -18.52 15.72 1.57
CA LEU A 202 -17.59 14.62 1.32
C LEU A 202 -16.82 14.85 0.02
N ASP A 203 -15.64 14.29 -0.05
CA ASP A 203 -14.88 14.12 -1.29
C ASP A 203 -15.52 13.01 -2.13
N THR A 204 -15.55 13.13 -3.45
CA THR A 204 -16.07 12.09 -4.35
C THR A 204 -15.42 10.73 -4.16
N ARG A 205 -14.12 10.72 -3.79
CA ARG A 205 -13.35 9.50 -3.48
C ARG A 205 -13.78 8.81 -2.18
N SER A 206 -14.51 9.52 -1.33
CA SER A 206 -15.06 9.00 -0.07
C SER A 206 -16.42 8.34 -0.22
N LEU A 207 -17.05 8.48 -1.39
CA LEU A 207 -18.33 7.85 -1.67
C LEU A 207 -18.19 6.34 -1.79
N GLY A 208 -19.27 5.63 -1.49
CA GLY A 208 -19.31 4.19 -1.68
C GLY A 208 -20.64 3.59 -1.33
N PHE A 209 -20.96 2.52 -2.00
CA PHE A 209 -22.10 1.67 -1.70
C PHE A 209 -21.83 0.23 -2.10
N VAL A 210 -22.63 -0.67 -1.57
CA VAL A 210 -22.66 -2.07 -1.95
C VAL A 210 -24.09 -2.55 -2.05
N ILE A 211 -24.37 -3.38 -3.06
CA ILE A 211 -25.64 -4.08 -3.25
C ILE A 211 -25.33 -5.57 -3.13
N ALA A 212 -25.91 -6.22 -2.15
CA ALA A 212 -25.72 -7.65 -1.91
C ALA A 212 -26.82 -8.20 -1.02
N ASP A 213 -26.81 -9.52 -0.85
CA ASP A 213 -27.70 -10.24 0.05
C ASP A 213 -27.13 -10.20 1.49
N LEU A 214 -27.36 -9.10 2.21
CA LEU A 214 -26.74 -8.78 3.49
C LEU A 214 -27.74 -8.76 4.65
N GLN A 215 -27.24 -9.20 5.81
CA GLN A 215 -27.93 -9.07 7.09
C GLN A 215 -26.99 -8.48 8.15
N PRO A 216 -27.52 -7.75 9.15
CA PRO A 216 -26.71 -7.31 10.27
C PRO A 216 -26.29 -8.53 11.11
N LEU A 217 -25.00 -8.61 11.44
CA LEU A 217 -24.43 -9.70 12.25
C LEU A 217 -24.26 -9.25 13.71
N THR A 218 -23.69 -8.10 13.94
CA THR A 218 -23.32 -7.60 15.27
C THR A 218 -23.31 -6.09 15.28
N GLU A 219 -23.93 -5.49 16.30
CA GLU A 219 -23.71 -4.07 16.64
C GLU A 219 -22.49 -3.96 17.54
N VAL A 220 -21.61 -3.02 17.22
CA VAL A 220 -20.35 -2.83 17.95
C VAL A 220 -20.49 -1.68 18.94
N ASP A 221 -20.33 -1.98 20.22
CA ASP A 221 -20.33 -0.96 21.28
C ASP A 221 -18.96 -0.27 21.37
N THR A 222 -18.87 0.95 20.90
CA THR A 222 -17.66 1.78 21.01
C THR A 222 -17.57 2.56 22.33
N GLY A 223 -18.58 2.48 23.17
CA GLY A 223 -18.71 3.31 24.37
C GLY A 223 -19.03 4.78 24.11
N GLU A 224 -19.20 5.17 22.84
CA GLU A 224 -19.59 6.51 22.39
C GLU A 224 -21.04 6.44 21.86
N ALA A 225 -21.99 6.92 22.64
CA ALA A 225 -23.45 6.78 22.42
C ALA A 225 -24.01 7.42 21.14
N LYS A 226 -23.19 7.93 20.23
CA LYS A 226 -23.63 8.69 19.05
C LYS A 226 -23.36 8.04 17.69
N VAL A 227 -22.60 6.95 17.64
CA VAL A 227 -22.22 6.32 16.38
C VAL A 227 -22.76 4.90 16.31
N ALA A 228 -23.66 4.64 15.38
CA ALA A 228 -24.10 3.28 15.06
C ALA A 228 -23.00 2.59 14.24
N LEU A 229 -22.37 1.57 14.84
CA LEU A 229 -21.35 0.77 14.17
C LEU A 229 -21.88 -0.66 14.03
N THR A 230 -22.02 -1.14 12.79
CA THR A 230 -22.66 -2.42 12.50
C THR A 230 -21.79 -3.27 11.59
N LEU A 231 -21.65 -4.54 11.95
CA LEU A 231 -21.08 -5.58 11.09
C LEU A 231 -22.19 -6.22 10.28
N TRP A 232 -22.00 -6.29 8.97
CA TRP A 232 -22.92 -6.92 8.01
C TRP A 232 -22.25 -8.08 7.32
N GLY A 233 -22.97 -9.14 7.09
CA GLY A 233 -22.49 -10.29 6.34
C GLY A 233 -23.59 -10.91 5.49
N ARG A 234 -23.21 -11.88 4.68
CA ARG A 234 -24.13 -12.57 3.78
C ARG A 234 -25.21 -13.33 4.58
N ILE A 235 -26.45 -13.30 4.06
CA ILE A 235 -27.54 -14.13 4.59
C ILE A 235 -27.12 -15.61 4.52
N GLY A 236 -27.46 -16.38 5.54
CA GLY A 236 -27.16 -17.82 5.62
C GLY A 236 -25.73 -18.17 6.07
N VAL A 237 -24.84 -17.20 6.23
CA VAL A 237 -23.49 -17.41 6.80
C VAL A 237 -23.54 -17.08 8.28
N ASN A 238 -23.43 -18.12 9.12
CA ASN A 238 -23.41 -17.97 10.57
C ASN A 238 -21.98 -18.17 11.08
N GLY A 239 -21.34 -17.11 11.54
CA GLY A 239 -20.03 -17.14 12.18
C GLY A 239 -20.00 -16.30 13.45
N ASP A 240 -19.08 -16.62 14.34
CA ASP A 240 -18.86 -15.80 15.53
C ASP A 240 -18.02 -14.56 15.19
N THR A 241 -18.67 -13.40 15.20
CA THR A 241 -18.04 -12.11 14.89
C THR A 241 -17.68 -11.30 16.14
N ARG A 242 -17.89 -11.83 17.36
CA ARG A 242 -17.64 -11.10 18.61
C ARG A 242 -16.19 -10.66 18.75
N PHE A 243 -15.25 -11.56 18.45
CA PHE A 243 -13.83 -11.23 18.54
C PHE A 243 -13.47 -10.03 17.64
N ILE A 244 -13.89 -10.02 16.40
CA ILE A 244 -13.58 -8.92 15.48
C ILE A 244 -14.33 -7.63 15.86
N ALA A 245 -15.55 -7.73 16.37
CA ALA A 245 -16.31 -6.59 16.87
C ALA A 245 -15.58 -5.88 18.00
N ASP A 246 -15.05 -6.63 18.98
CA ASP A 246 -14.25 -6.11 20.08
C ASP A 246 -12.96 -5.44 19.58
N GLN A 247 -12.33 -6.01 18.56
CA GLN A 247 -11.13 -5.42 17.95
C GLN A 247 -11.47 -4.11 17.24
N ILE A 248 -12.54 -4.04 16.47
CA ILE A 248 -13.00 -2.83 15.78
C ILE A 248 -13.32 -1.73 16.79
N ALA A 249 -14.03 -2.05 17.87
CA ALA A 249 -14.29 -1.11 18.97
C ALA A 249 -12.99 -0.57 19.59
N THR A 250 -12.03 -1.46 19.86
CA THR A 250 -10.72 -1.11 20.42
C THR A 250 -9.92 -0.22 19.47
N ILE A 251 -9.89 -0.54 18.17
CA ILE A 251 -9.21 0.25 17.14
C ILE A 251 -9.84 1.65 17.05
N THR A 252 -11.17 1.73 16.98
CA THR A 252 -11.90 3.00 16.87
C THR A 252 -11.61 3.88 18.08
N LYS A 253 -11.65 3.34 19.29
CA LYS A 253 -11.32 4.04 20.53
C LYS A 253 -9.86 4.55 20.54
N ASN A 254 -8.91 3.73 20.11
CA ASN A 254 -7.49 4.14 20.03
C ASN A 254 -7.27 5.26 19.01
N LEU A 255 -7.95 5.23 17.87
CA LEU A 255 -7.88 6.29 16.85
C LEU A 255 -8.53 7.59 17.34
N ASN A 256 -9.71 7.54 17.97
CA ASN A 256 -10.33 8.69 18.62
C ASN A 256 -9.37 9.36 19.61
N ASN A 257 -8.72 8.56 20.46
CA ASN A 257 -7.75 9.04 21.44
C ASN A 257 -6.50 9.61 20.77
N PHE A 258 -6.00 8.94 19.72
CA PHE A 258 -4.82 9.38 19.01
C PHE A 258 -5.02 10.73 18.32
N PHE A 259 -6.12 10.87 17.59
CA PHE A 259 -6.47 12.09 16.87
C PHE A 259 -7.10 13.16 17.77
N SER A 260 -7.52 12.81 18.98
CA SER A 260 -8.31 13.67 19.89
C SER A 260 -9.51 14.30 19.17
N THR A 261 -10.14 13.55 18.28
CA THR A 261 -11.26 13.98 17.43
C THR A 261 -12.20 12.79 17.27
N SER A 262 -13.45 12.94 17.69
CA SER A 262 -14.47 11.90 17.55
C SER A 262 -14.83 11.66 16.08
N TYR A 263 -15.29 10.48 15.80
CA TYR A 263 -15.81 10.12 14.47
C TYR A 263 -16.98 11.02 14.09
N PHE A 264 -17.01 11.48 12.83
CA PHE A 264 -17.89 12.59 12.41
C PHE A 264 -19.16 12.18 11.67
N MET A 265 -19.25 10.91 11.24
CA MET A 265 -20.45 10.39 10.56
C MET A 265 -21.43 9.78 11.56
N PRO A 266 -22.73 9.70 11.20
CA PRO A 266 -23.75 9.14 12.09
C PRO A 266 -23.66 7.61 12.25
N LYS A 267 -23.05 6.92 11.30
CA LYS A 267 -22.86 5.47 11.31
C LYS A 267 -21.54 5.06 10.68
N LEU A 268 -21.14 3.81 10.93
CA LEU A 268 -20.06 3.12 10.23
C LEU A 268 -20.44 1.66 10.03
N ASP A 269 -20.72 1.28 8.82
CA ASP A 269 -21.00 -0.12 8.45
C ASP A 269 -19.75 -0.82 7.95
N PHE A 270 -19.56 -2.06 8.37
CA PHE A 270 -18.56 -2.97 7.83
C PHE A 270 -19.26 -4.11 7.12
N ALA A 271 -19.07 -4.25 5.82
CA ALA A 271 -19.65 -5.34 5.05
C ALA A 271 -18.61 -6.42 4.75
N ALA A 272 -18.85 -7.62 5.26
CA ALA A 272 -18.07 -8.83 4.97
C ALA A 272 -18.53 -9.42 3.64
N LEU A 273 -17.66 -9.45 2.65
CA LEU A 273 -17.97 -9.86 1.29
C LEU A 273 -16.94 -10.88 0.76
N PRO A 274 -17.37 -11.92 0.04
CA PRO A 274 -16.44 -12.88 -0.52
C PRO A 274 -15.66 -12.30 -1.72
N GLY A 275 -14.39 -12.69 -1.84
CA GLY A 275 -13.57 -12.41 -3.01
C GLY A 275 -13.11 -10.96 -3.14
N LEU A 276 -13.20 -10.17 -2.07
CA LEU A 276 -12.59 -8.85 -2.03
C LEU A 276 -11.07 -8.93 -1.81
N PRO A 277 -10.33 -7.92 -2.27
CA PRO A 277 -8.96 -7.73 -1.83
C PRO A 277 -8.88 -7.60 -0.29
N VAL A 278 -7.83 -8.14 0.31
CA VAL A 278 -7.67 -8.18 1.77
C VAL A 278 -7.60 -6.78 2.40
N ASP A 279 -7.19 -5.76 1.64
CA ASP A 279 -7.14 -4.36 2.08
C ASP A 279 -8.50 -3.65 2.06
N GLY A 280 -9.52 -4.26 1.45
CA GLY A 280 -10.89 -3.73 1.43
C GLY A 280 -11.05 -2.36 0.76
N THR A 281 -12.18 -1.71 1.04
CA THR A 281 -12.45 -0.31 0.64
C THR A 281 -12.51 0.59 1.86
N ARG A 282 -12.36 1.91 1.66
CA ARG A 282 -12.35 2.89 2.76
C ARG A 282 -13.33 4.03 2.53
N SER A 283 -14.48 3.73 1.93
CA SER A 283 -15.53 4.74 1.76
C SER A 283 -16.00 5.25 3.12
N THR A 284 -16.29 6.55 3.20
CA THR A 284 -16.69 7.17 4.47
C THR A 284 -18.06 6.67 4.91
N GLY A 285 -18.17 6.12 6.11
CA GLY A 285 -19.43 5.56 6.64
C GLY A 285 -19.74 4.14 6.19
N VAL A 286 -18.99 3.57 5.23
CA VAL A 286 -19.12 2.17 4.80
C VAL A 286 -17.76 1.59 4.38
N ILE A 287 -17.38 0.49 4.99
CA ILE A 287 -16.12 -0.23 4.73
C ILE A 287 -16.46 -1.63 4.21
N LEU A 288 -15.98 -1.98 3.02
CA LEU A 288 -16.15 -3.31 2.46
C LEU A 288 -14.84 -4.10 2.67
N MET A 289 -14.93 -5.30 3.23
CA MET A 289 -13.76 -6.13 3.55
C MET A 289 -13.99 -7.58 3.14
N GLU A 290 -12.91 -8.30 2.94
CA GLU A 290 -12.94 -9.73 2.69
C GLU A 290 -13.53 -10.46 3.91
N GLU A 291 -14.50 -11.37 3.67
CA GLU A 291 -15.31 -11.95 4.75
C GLU A 291 -14.54 -12.80 5.76
N SER A 292 -13.42 -13.41 5.36
CA SER A 292 -12.61 -14.23 6.28
C SER A 292 -12.06 -13.46 7.47
N ILE A 293 -11.94 -12.12 7.35
CA ILE A 293 -11.51 -11.24 8.44
C ILE A 293 -12.53 -11.21 9.58
N PHE A 294 -13.82 -11.34 9.25
CA PHE A 294 -14.89 -11.26 10.25
C PHE A 294 -15.02 -12.52 11.11
N TYR A 295 -14.46 -13.63 10.65
CA TYR A 295 -14.51 -14.92 11.36
C TYR A 295 -13.20 -15.29 12.06
N LEU A 296 -12.32 -14.30 12.27
CA LEU A 296 -11.12 -14.49 13.08
C LEU A 296 -11.47 -14.70 14.54
N THR A 297 -10.67 -15.53 15.21
CA THR A 297 -10.76 -15.85 16.63
C THR A 297 -9.41 -15.59 17.31
N GLU A 298 -9.37 -15.68 18.65
CA GLU A 298 -8.12 -15.61 19.40
C GLU A 298 -7.11 -16.68 18.93
N GLU A 299 -7.58 -17.84 18.51
CA GLU A 299 -6.77 -19.00 18.08
C GLU A 299 -6.32 -18.88 16.63
N SER A 300 -6.84 -17.90 15.86
CA SER A 300 -6.39 -17.68 14.49
C SER A 300 -4.88 -17.41 14.44
N PRO A 301 -4.18 -17.89 13.38
CA PRO A 301 -2.72 -17.71 13.26
C PRO A 301 -2.31 -16.25 13.38
N GLU A 302 -1.25 -16.00 14.16
CA GLU A 302 -0.73 -14.64 14.41
C GLU A 302 -0.51 -13.83 13.11
N PRO A 303 0.11 -14.38 12.05
CA PRO A 303 0.33 -13.63 10.82
C PRO A 303 -0.96 -13.19 10.13
N VAL A 304 -2.03 -13.99 10.24
CA VAL A 304 -3.35 -13.66 9.65
C VAL A 304 -4.01 -12.54 10.45
N LYS A 305 -4.00 -12.64 11.78
CA LYS A 305 -4.50 -11.58 12.67
C LYS A 305 -3.78 -10.26 12.42
N GLU A 306 -2.45 -10.29 12.32
CA GLU A 306 -1.63 -9.11 12.08
C GLU A 306 -2.01 -8.36 10.81
N VAL A 307 -2.10 -9.08 9.67
CA VAL A 307 -2.47 -8.48 8.39
C VAL A 307 -3.87 -7.88 8.47
N SER A 308 -4.82 -8.62 9.04
CA SER A 308 -6.21 -8.18 9.19
C SER A 308 -6.32 -6.92 10.05
N PHE A 309 -5.63 -6.87 11.19
CA PHE A 309 -5.70 -5.71 12.08
C PHE A 309 -4.99 -4.49 11.51
N LYS A 310 -3.88 -4.65 10.81
CA LYS A 310 -3.27 -3.54 10.07
C LYS A 310 -4.25 -2.97 9.04
N ASN A 311 -4.95 -3.82 8.31
CA ASN A 311 -5.94 -3.37 7.33
C ASN A 311 -7.13 -2.69 8.00
N LEU A 312 -7.62 -3.19 9.14
CA LEU A 312 -8.66 -2.52 9.93
C LEU A 312 -8.20 -1.16 10.44
N VAL A 313 -7.00 -1.03 11.01
CA VAL A 313 -6.44 0.27 11.44
C VAL A 313 -6.39 1.24 10.28
N LYS A 314 -5.98 0.79 9.09
CA LYS A 314 -5.92 1.62 7.89
C LYS A 314 -7.31 2.04 7.42
N ALA A 315 -8.26 1.12 7.35
CA ALA A 315 -9.61 1.38 6.88
C ALA A 315 -10.37 2.31 7.83
N ILE A 316 -10.29 2.07 9.14
CA ILE A 316 -10.93 2.93 10.14
C ILE A 316 -10.21 4.28 10.24
N GLY A 317 -8.87 4.32 10.24
CA GLY A 317 -8.09 5.55 10.23
C GLY A 317 -8.36 6.43 9.01
N GLY A 318 -8.68 5.82 7.87
CA GLY A 318 -9.11 6.49 6.65
C GLY A 318 -10.38 7.32 6.81
N GLN A 319 -11.19 7.04 7.81
CA GLN A 319 -12.37 7.85 8.12
C GLN A 319 -12.01 9.29 8.58
N TRP A 320 -10.84 9.47 9.20
CA TRP A 320 -10.28 10.80 9.54
C TRP A 320 -9.38 11.31 8.42
N LEU A 321 -8.41 10.49 7.97
CA LEU A 321 -7.44 10.82 6.93
C LEU A 321 -7.92 10.34 5.57
N GLY A 322 -8.66 11.20 4.87
CA GLY A 322 -9.39 10.90 3.63
C GLY A 322 -10.87 11.26 3.76
N GLY A 323 -11.54 10.81 4.80
CA GLY A 323 -12.94 11.13 5.09
C GLY A 323 -13.12 12.54 5.66
N LEU A 324 -12.74 12.78 6.92
CA LEU A 324 -12.88 14.08 7.59
C LEU A 324 -12.03 15.15 6.90
N VAL A 325 -10.74 14.87 6.66
CA VAL A 325 -9.83 15.75 5.93
C VAL A 325 -9.33 15.01 4.71
N SER A 326 -9.69 15.47 3.51
CA SER A 326 -9.24 14.88 2.25
C SER A 326 -8.02 15.61 1.69
N ALA A 327 -7.27 14.95 0.81
CA ALA A 327 -6.18 15.57 0.08
C ALA A 327 -6.73 16.63 -0.90
N ARG A 328 -6.10 17.82 -0.93
CA ARG A 328 -6.51 18.92 -1.82
C ARG A 328 -6.34 18.56 -3.28
N THR A 329 -5.28 17.85 -3.61
CA THR A 329 -5.01 17.33 -4.95
C THR A 329 -4.65 15.86 -4.88
N LEU A 330 -4.68 15.17 -6.02
CA LEU A 330 -4.19 13.78 -6.11
C LEU A 330 -2.71 13.69 -5.71
N THR A 331 -1.93 14.72 -6.03
CA THR A 331 -0.50 14.78 -5.64
C THR A 331 -0.32 14.89 -4.13
N ASP A 332 -1.25 15.51 -3.39
CA ASP A 332 -1.20 15.59 -1.93
C ASP A 332 -1.63 14.29 -1.23
N SER A 333 -2.26 13.35 -1.95
CA SER A 333 -2.84 12.14 -1.34
C SER A 333 -1.81 11.25 -0.63
N TRP A 334 -0.54 11.36 -0.99
CA TRP A 334 0.52 10.59 -0.33
C TRP A 334 0.62 10.88 1.17
N ILE A 335 0.28 12.12 1.63
CA ILE A 335 0.39 12.44 3.06
C ILE A 335 -0.58 11.64 3.90
N THR A 336 -1.83 11.49 3.42
CA THR A 336 -2.86 10.69 4.10
C THR A 336 -2.53 9.21 4.05
N GLU A 337 -2.19 8.68 2.87
CA GLU A 337 -1.83 7.27 2.69
C GLU A 337 -0.60 6.87 3.51
N SER A 338 0.45 7.68 3.45
CA SER A 338 1.68 7.44 4.20
C SER A 338 1.48 7.51 5.71
N SER A 339 0.66 8.46 6.17
CA SER A 339 0.29 8.54 7.58
C SER A 339 -0.46 7.29 8.03
N LEU A 340 -1.41 6.79 7.22
CA LEU A 340 -2.13 5.56 7.51
C LEU A 340 -1.22 4.33 7.54
N ILE A 341 -0.26 4.22 6.61
CA ILE A 341 0.75 3.15 6.63
C ILE A 341 1.57 3.20 7.92
N TYR A 342 2.02 4.37 8.35
CA TYR A 342 2.76 4.49 9.60
C TYR A 342 1.89 4.14 10.82
N LEU A 343 0.65 4.61 10.87
CA LEU A 343 -0.28 4.35 11.96
C LEU A 343 -0.66 2.87 12.06
N GLN A 344 -0.72 2.12 10.95
CA GLN A 344 -0.91 0.67 10.97
C GLN A 344 0.11 -0.03 11.90
N TYR A 345 1.37 0.37 11.83
CA TYR A 345 2.43 -0.21 12.67
C TYR A 345 2.44 0.35 14.08
N LEU A 346 2.20 1.65 14.23
CA LEU A 346 2.23 2.32 15.53
C LEU A 346 1.07 1.92 16.45
N LEU A 347 -0.13 1.70 15.89
CA LEU A 347 -1.34 1.45 16.66
C LEU A 347 -1.67 -0.03 16.79
N THR A 348 -1.43 -0.85 15.79
CA THR A 348 -1.72 -2.28 15.87
C THR A 348 -0.93 -2.95 17.00
N ASP A 349 0.29 -2.52 17.23
CA ASP A 349 1.15 -3.00 18.33
C ASP A 349 0.55 -2.78 19.74
N LYS A 350 -0.31 -1.77 19.86
CA LYS A 350 -1.01 -1.46 21.11
C LYS A 350 -2.31 -2.25 21.31
N ILE A 351 -2.78 -2.88 20.23
CA ILE A 351 -4.08 -3.55 20.19
C ILE A 351 -3.90 -5.07 20.24
N VAL A 352 -2.87 -5.55 19.55
CA VAL A 352 -2.61 -6.99 19.40
C VAL A 352 -1.29 -7.35 20.07
N SER A 353 -1.36 -8.26 21.03
CA SER A 353 -0.15 -8.90 21.55
C SER A 353 0.35 -9.91 20.52
N THR A 354 1.39 -9.54 19.79
CA THR A 354 2.12 -10.42 18.88
C THR A 354 3.45 -10.87 19.50
N SER A 355 4.01 -11.97 19.03
CA SER A 355 5.31 -12.47 19.49
C SER A 355 6.45 -11.47 19.22
N ASP A 356 6.31 -10.68 18.16
CA ASP A 356 7.23 -9.61 17.75
C ASP A 356 6.50 -8.29 17.61
N SER A 357 7.09 -7.20 18.09
CA SER A 357 6.54 -5.86 17.93
C SER A 357 6.41 -5.48 16.45
N LEU A 358 5.23 -4.98 16.06
CA LEU A 358 4.99 -4.47 14.72
C LEU A 358 5.72 -3.15 14.46
N ALA A 359 5.90 -2.34 15.49
CA ALA A 359 6.71 -1.12 15.40
C ALA A 359 8.15 -1.45 15.01
N ASP A 360 8.71 -2.55 15.51
CA ASP A 360 10.02 -3.06 15.12
C ASP A 360 10.02 -3.57 13.67
N SER A 361 8.91 -4.13 13.21
CA SER A 361 8.73 -4.61 11.83
C SER A 361 8.62 -3.49 10.79
N PHE A 362 8.43 -2.23 11.21
CA PHE A 362 8.44 -1.09 10.28
C PHE A 362 9.77 -0.97 9.50
N GLY A 363 10.84 -1.57 9.99
CA GLY A 363 12.10 -1.68 9.27
C GLY A 363 12.00 -2.35 7.90
N LEU A 364 10.99 -3.22 7.69
CA LEU A 364 10.71 -3.85 6.39
C LEU A 364 10.09 -2.87 5.39
N ILE A 365 9.19 -1.99 5.85
CA ILE A 365 8.66 -0.90 5.02
C ILE A 365 9.79 0.02 4.57
N GLN A 366 10.71 0.34 5.48
CA GLN A 366 11.86 1.18 5.15
C GLN A 366 12.83 0.48 4.19
N HIS A 367 13.04 -0.85 4.33
CA HIS A 367 13.80 -1.63 3.37
C HIS A 367 13.16 -1.58 1.97
N SER A 368 11.85 -1.85 1.85
CA SER A 368 11.11 -1.79 0.58
C SER A 368 11.20 -0.39 -0.06
N ALA A 369 11.02 0.66 0.74
CA ALA A 369 11.14 2.04 0.28
C ALA A 369 12.55 2.36 -0.22
N PHE A 370 13.60 1.92 0.47
CA PHE A 370 14.99 2.09 0.07
C PHE A 370 15.30 1.39 -1.25
N GLU A 371 14.85 0.14 -1.42
CA GLU A 371 15.05 -0.63 -2.66
C GLU A 371 14.38 0.06 -3.87
N ALA A 372 13.20 0.63 -3.67
CA ALA A 372 12.50 1.35 -4.73
C ALA A 372 13.15 2.70 -5.04
N ASP A 373 13.55 3.46 -4.01
CA ASP A 373 14.04 4.83 -4.13
C ASP A 373 15.53 4.94 -4.50
N ALA A 374 16.29 3.83 -4.37
CA ALA A 374 17.69 3.74 -4.82
C ALA A 374 17.84 3.59 -6.35
N LYS A 375 16.75 3.34 -7.08
CA LYS A 375 16.77 3.16 -8.54
C LYS A 375 17.07 4.48 -9.25
N GLU A 376 17.74 4.39 -10.40
CA GLU A 376 18.11 5.57 -11.22
C GLU A 376 16.90 6.44 -11.59
N VAL A 377 15.73 5.83 -11.79
CA VAL A 377 14.50 6.48 -12.28
C VAL A 377 13.50 6.66 -11.12
N SER A 378 13.97 6.86 -9.89
CA SER A 378 13.07 7.11 -8.76
C SER A 378 12.35 8.46 -8.91
N LYS A 379 11.10 8.53 -8.40
CA LYS A 379 10.25 9.73 -8.49
C LYS A 379 10.27 10.50 -7.17
N THR A 380 10.00 11.80 -7.26
CA THR A 380 9.75 12.63 -6.07
C THR A 380 8.33 12.42 -5.57
N LEU A 381 8.09 12.67 -4.28
CA LEU A 381 6.73 12.66 -3.72
C LEU A 381 5.86 13.79 -4.27
N GLU A 382 6.47 14.88 -4.77
CA GLU A 382 5.79 15.99 -5.45
C GLU A 382 5.58 15.75 -6.95
N SER A 383 6.02 14.59 -7.48
CA SER A 383 5.78 14.26 -8.89
C SER A 383 4.29 14.27 -9.17
N ARG A 384 3.89 15.00 -10.23
CA ARG A 384 2.48 15.01 -10.64
C ARG A 384 2.01 13.59 -10.91
N LEU A 385 1.09 13.15 -10.09
CA LEU A 385 0.35 11.92 -10.34
C LEU A 385 -0.65 12.23 -11.46
N THR A 386 -0.41 11.72 -12.64
CA THR A 386 -1.38 11.74 -13.73
C THR A 386 -2.38 10.62 -13.52
N LEU A 387 -3.59 10.78 -14.04
CA LEU A 387 -4.61 9.71 -13.99
C LEU A 387 -4.06 8.39 -14.54
N THR A 388 -3.40 8.45 -15.69
CA THR A 388 -2.75 7.28 -16.29
C THR A 388 -1.71 6.66 -15.35
N SER A 389 -0.96 7.47 -14.58
CA SER A 389 0.03 6.93 -13.64
C SER A 389 -0.59 6.29 -12.41
N LEU A 390 -1.77 6.76 -11.98
CA LEU A 390 -2.52 6.20 -10.85
C LEU A 390 -3.27 4.93 -11.23
N GLU A 391 -3.88 4.89 -12.43
CA GLU A 391 -4.55 3.69 -12.94
C GLU A 391 -3.57 2.55 -13.22
N ILE A 392 -2.34 2.88 -13.65
CA ILE A 392 -1.34 1.90 -14.07
C ILE A 392 -0.47 1.43 -12.89
N ASN A 393 -0.15 2.32 -11.99
CA ASN A 393 0.75 2.08 -10.86
C ASN A 393 0.20 2.78 -9.62
N TYR A 394 -0.53 2.04 -8.78
CA TYR A 394 -0.73 2.48 -7.42
C TYR A 394 0.66 2.75 -6.81
N PRO A 395 0.99 3.98 -6.41
CA PRO A 395 2.35 4.36 -6.07
C PRO A 395 2.74 3.88 -4.66
N LYS A 396 2.66 2.56 -4.44
CA LYS A 396 2.97 1.91 -3.17
C LYS A 396 4.35 2.35 -2.66
N ASP A 397 5.34 2.34 -3.54
CA ASP A 397 6.72 2.69 -3.20
C ASP A 397 6.84 4.14 -2.69
N LEU A 398 6.08 5.07 -3.30
CA LEU A 398 6.02 6.46 -2.85
C LEU A 398 5.35 6.61 -1.49
N TYR A 399 4.30 5.86 -1.26
CA TYR A 399 3.59 5.90 0.02
C TYR A 399 4.40 5.27 1.15
N GLU A 400 5.19 4.22 0.88
CA GLU A 400 6.14 3.64 1.83
C GLU A 400 7.28 4.62 2.17
N LYS A 401 7.85 5.31 1.16
CA LYS A 401 8.79 6.41 1.39
C LYS A 401 8.17 7.49 2.28
N GLY A 402 6.97 7.94 1.94
CA GLY A 402 6.23 8.92 2.73
C GLY A 402 6.04 8.46 4.19
N ALA A 403 5.67 7.19 4.42
CA ALA A 403 5.51 6.63 5.76
C ALA A 403 6.83 6.65 6.56
N CYS A 404 7.97 6.40 5.91
CA CYS A 404 9.29 6.54 6.53
C CYS A 404 9.60 7.99 6.90
N LEU A 405 9.21 8.95 6.06
CA LEU A 405 9.35 10.38 6.36
C LEU A 405 8.44 10.82 7.51
N ILE A 406 7.22 10.29 7.59
CA ILE A 406 6.30 10.52 8.74
C ILE A 406 6.91 9.95 10.03
N ARG A 407 7.53 8.76 9.99
CA ARG A 407 8.26 8.22 11.14
C ARG A 407 9.43 9.10 11.55
N MET A 408 10.22 9.58 10.60
CA MET A 408 11.32 10.50 10.86
C MET A 408 10.79 11.80 11.47
N LEU A 409 9.73 12.39 10.94
CA LEU A 409 9.04 13.55 11.49
C LEU A 409 8.62 13.30 12.95
N HIS A 410 8.00 12.14 13.24
CA HIS A 410 7.60 11.78 14.61
C HIS A 410 8.81 11.83 15.57
N SER A 411 9.98 11.37 15.14
CA SER A 411 11.20 11.44 15.96
C SER A 411 11.74 12.87 16.19
N VAL A 412 11.40 13.80 15.31
CA VAL A 412 11.77 15.23 15.40
C VAL A 412 10.83 15.98 16.33
N VAL A 413 9.52 15.76 16.19
CA VAL A 413 8.49 16.51 16.94
C VAL A 413 8.12 15.88 18.29
N SER A 414 8.60 14.69 18.62
CA SER A 414 8.23 13.86 19.76
C SER A 414 6.81 13.26 19.71
N ASP A 415 6.50 12.24 20.55
CA ASP A 415 5.16 11.61 20.56
C ASP A 415 4.03 12.59 20.95
N PRO A 416 4.15 13.43 21.99
CA PRO A 416 3.14 14.44 22.28
C PRO A 416 2.96 15.46 21.17
N GLY A 417 4.07 15.95 20.59
CA GLY A 417 4.03 16.91 19.48
C GLY A 417 3.37 16.32 18.23
N PHE A 418 3.64 15.05 17.92
CA PHE A 418 3.06 14.36 16.78
C PHE A 418 1.52 14.22 16.91
N ARG A 419 1.03 13.86 18.09
CA ARG A 419 -0.42 13.79 18.37
C ARG A 419 -1.08 15.16 18.31
N ASN A 420 -0.47 16.17 18.94
CA ASN A 420 -0.98 17.54 18.90
C ASN A 420 -0.99 18.11 17.49
N GLY A 421 0.03 17.82 16.68
CA GLY A 421 0.08 18.20 15.28
C GLY A 421 -1.07 17.62 14.47
N PHE A 422 -1.37 16.31 14.61
CA PHE A 422 -2.55 15.70 13.99
C PHE A 422 -3.85 16.34 14.48
N LYS A 423 -4.01 16.55 15.79
CA LYS A 423 -5.19 17.21 16.34
C LYS A 423 -5.40 18.59 15.71
N LYS A 424 -4.37 19.41 15.63
CA LYS A 424 -4.42 20.73 15.01
C LYS A 424 -4.78 20.65 13.54
N PHE A 425 -4.13 19.74 12.79
CA PHE A 425 -4.39 19.51 11.38
C PHE A 425 -5.85 19.14 11.13
N LEU A 426 -6.36 18.11 11.84
CA LEU A 426 -7.73 17.65 11.68
C LEU A 426 -8.76 18.70 12.12
N SER A 427 -8.49 19.46 13.18
CA SER A 427 -9.41 20.51 13.66
C SER A 427 -9.52 21.68 12.68
N ARG A 428 -8.39 22.11 12.08
CA ARG A 428 -8.35 23.23 11.14
C ARG A 428 -9.05 22.92 9.81
N TRP A 429 -8.92 21.68 9.36
CA TRP A 429 -9.37 21.27 8.03
C TRP A 429 -10.54 20.29 8.07
N ALA A 430 -11.21 20.18 9.22
CA ALA A 430 -12.38 19.31 9.38
C ALA A 430 -13.44 19.59 8.29
N LYS A 431 -13.90 18.52 7.61
CA LYS A 431 -14.87 18.58 6.50
C LYS A 431 -14.40 19.40 5.30
N SER A 432 -13.08 19.61 5.16
CA SER A 432 -12.46 20.34 4.06
C SER A 432 -11.28 19.54 3.48
N SER A 433 -10.54 20.13 2.54
CA SER A 433 -9.38 19.54 1.88
C SER A 433 -8.10 20.29 2.28
N ALA A 434 -7.02 19.55 2.53
CA ALA A 434 -5.73 20.10 2.92
C ALA A 434 -4.59 19.60 2.01
N GLY A 435 -3.59 20.46 1.80
CA GLY A 435 -2.37 20.13 1.10
C GLY A 435 -1.23 19.74 2.05
N VAL A 436 -0.13 19.29 1.47
CA VAL A 436 1.08 18.88 2.21
C VAL A 436 1.65 20.02 3.06
N SER A 437 1.61 21.26 2.56
CA SER A 437 2.09 22.44 3.30
C SER A 437 1.30 22.73 4.57
N ASP A 438 -0.02 22.46 4.56
CA ASP A 438 -0.89 22.65 5.71
C ASP A 438 -0.55 21.65 6.82
N PHE A 439 -0.20 20.42 6.43
CA PHE A 439 0.26 19.39 7.36
C PHE A 439 1.61 19.77 7.99
N TRP A 440 2.59 20.23 7.18
CA TRP A 440 3.87 20.70 7.73
C TRP A 440 3.73 21.89 8.66
N THR A 441 2.79 22.78 8.39
CA THR A 441 2.49 23.92 9.27
C THR A 441 1.97 23.42 10.63
N ALA A 442 0.99 22.54 10.64
CA ALA A 442 0.43 22.01 11.89
C ALA A 442 1.45 21.22 12.73
N MET A 443 2.30 20.43 12.07
CA MET A 443 3.38 19.68 12.73
C MET A 443 4.54 20.59 13.17
N GLY A 444 4.85 21.64 12.41
CA GLY A 444 5.93 22.57 12.69
C GLY A 444 5.69 23.42 13.94
N GLU A 445 4.43 23.69 14.29
CA GLU A 445 4.06 24.36 15.54
C GLU A 445 4.41 23.53 16.79
N GLU A 446 4.61 22.24 16.65
CA GLU A 446 4.98 21.31 17.73
C GLU A 446 6.48 20.96 17.72
N ALA A 447 7.21 21.35 16.69
CA ALA A 447 8.62 20.99 16.52
C ALA A 447 9.52 21.85 17.39
N GLN A 448 10.09 21.26 18.43
CA GLN A 448 11.02 21.94 19.37
C GLN A 448 12.49 21.78 18.97
N TRP A 449 12.81 20.83 18.11
CA TRP A 449 14.16 20.51 17.70
C TRP A 449 14.29 20.64 16.18
N LEU A 450 14.67 21.82 15.72
CA LEU A 450 14.94 22.14 14.31
C LEU A 450 16.30 22.83 14.17
N PRO A 451 16.91 22.82 12.98
CA PRO A 451 18.11 23.63 12.72
C PRO A 451 17.79 25.12 12.87
N ASP A 452 18.78 25.93 13.29
CA ASP A 452 18.61 27.37 13.46
C ASP A 452 18.05 28.03 12.20
N SER A 453 17.01 28.84 12.37
CA SER A 453 16.34 29.59 11.30
C SER A 453 15.74 28.74 10.16
N VAL A 454 15.51 27.43 10.38
CA VAL A 454 14.94 26.54 9.38
C VAL A 454 13.56 26.05 9.84
N SER A 455 12.53 26.25 9.02
CA SER A 455 11.20 25.72 9.31
C SER A 455 11.11 24.23 9.04
N LEU A 456 10.15 23.54 9.71
CA LEU A 456 9.87 22.13 9.43
C LEU A 456 9.52 21.90 7.94
N GLY A 457 8.78 22.82 7.33
CA GLY A 457 8.45 22.75 5.91
C GLY A 457 9.69 22.74 5.01
N GLN A 458 10.71 23.56 5.34
CA GLN A 458 11.99 23.57 4.59
C GLN A 458 12.76 22.26 4.78
N VAL A 459 12.79 21.71 6.00
CA VAL A 459 13.39 20.40 6.28
C VAL A 459 12.72 19.33 5.44
N MET A 460 11.39 19.20 5.53
CA MET A 460 10.64 18.15 4.85
C MET A 460 10.65 18.32 3.33
N ASN A 461 10.66 19.57 2.83
CA ASN A 461 10.77 19.83 1.41
C ASN A 461 12.07 19.29 0.79
N SER A 462 13.18 19.25 1.56
CA SER A 462 14.40 18.60 1.08
C SER A 462 14.25 17.09 0.83
N TRP A 463 13.26 16.45 1.40
CA TRP A 463 12.97 15.02 1.27
C TRP A 463 11.90 14.70 0.22
N VAL A 464 10.92 15.58 0.05
CA VAL A 464 9.77 15.31 -0.84
C VAL A 464 10.00 15.82 -2.26
N SER A 465 10.81 16.89 -2.45
CA SER A 465 11.05 17.50 -3.75
C SER A 465 12.18 16.88 -4.57
N GLN A 466 12.89 15.89 -4.02
CA GLN A 466 13.96 15.19 -4.74
C GLN A 466 13.85 13.67 -4.59
N PRO A 467 14.25 12.91 -5.64
CA PRO A 467 14.25 11.46 -5.61
C PRO A 467 15.47 10.91 -4.89
N GLY A 468 15.32 9.74 -4.28
CA GLY A 468 16.38 9.05 -3.57
C GLY A 468 16.48 9.47 -2.11
N PHE A 469 17.53 9.01 -1.46
CA PHE A 469 17.82 9.22 -0.04
C PHE A 469 19.33 9.22 0.18
N PRO A 470 19.81 9.75 1.33
CA PRO A 470 21.25 9.80 1.59
C PRO A 470 21.77 8.52 2.24
N VAL A 471 23.06 8.23 1.99
CA VAL A 471 23.89 7.47 2.89
C VAL A 471 24.74 8.43 3.71
N VAL A 472 24.77 8.21 5.02
CA VAL A 472 25.58 8.95 5.98
C VAL A 472 26.82 8.11 6.26
N THR A 473 27.99 8.54 5.82
CA THR A 473 29.25 7.86 6.08
C THR A 473 29.95 8.51 7.28
N VAL A 474 30.29 7.68 8.26
CA VAL A 474 30.93 8.05 9.51
C VAL A 474 32.36 7.52 9.50
N ILE A 475 33.33 8.40 9.47
CA ILE A 475 34.77 8.05 9.48
C ILE A 475 35.37 8.55 10.79
N ARG A 476 35.81 7.63 11.64
CA ARG A 476 36.33 7.92 12.98
C ARG A 476 37.85 8.09 12.96
N ASN A 477 38.32 9.04 13.71
CA ASN A 477 39.73 9.13 14.11
C ASN A 477 39.84 8.72 15.58
N TYR A 478 40.37 7.52 15.81
CA TYR A 478 40.47 6.89 17.13
C TYR A 478 41.59 7.54 18.00
N GLU A 479 42.46 8.36 17.40
CA GLU A 479 43.50 9.06 18.14
C GLU A 479 43.05 10.39 18.71
N THR A 480 42.23 11.10 17.93
CA THR A 480 41.73 12.42 18.32
C THR A 480 40.28 12.36 18.88
N GLU A 481 39.69 11.19 18.98
CA GLU A 481 38.33 10.98 19.43
C GLU A 481 37.26 11.74 18.60
N THR A 482 37.53 11.96 17.32
CA THR A 482 36.65 12.72 16.43
C THR A 482 36.06 11.82 15.36
N ALA A 483 34.94 12.23 14.77
CA ALA A 483 34.39 11.63 13.58
C ALA A 483 34.02 12.69 12.54
N VAL A 484 34.25 12.39 11.29
CA VAL A 484 33.71 13.15 10.15
C VAL A 484 32.49 12.43 9.63
N ILE A 485 31.39 13.15 9.56
CA ILE A 485 30.11 12.62 9.05
C ILE A 485 29.86 13.28 7.70
N ARG A 486 29.68 12.47 6.66
CA ARG A 486 29.41 12.92 5.30
C ARG A 486 28.07 12.40 4.81
N GLN A 487 27.34 13.18 4.02
CA GLN A 487 26.17 12.74 3.30
C GLN A 487 26.42 12.71 1.80
N GLU A 488 25.91 11.68 1.15
CA GLU A 488 25.84 11.57 -0.30
C GLU A 488 24.59 10.78 -0.70
N LYS A 489 24.12 10.92 -1.94
CA LYS A 489 22.98 10.15 -2.42
C LYS A 489 23.36 8.66 -2.51
N PHE A 490 22.52 7.79 -1.92
CA PHE A 490 22.70 6.34 -2.04
C PHE A 490 22.22 5.87 -3.42
N ARG A 491 23.00 4.97 -4.04
CA ARG A 491 22.68 4.28 -5.30
C ARG A 491 23.36 2.92 -5.32
N PHE A 492 22.74 1.95 -6.01
CA PHE A 492 23.36 0.63 -6.21
C PHE A 492 24.42 0.62 -7.32
N ASP A 493 24.39 1.56 -8.25
CA ASP A 493 25.24 1.58 -9.45
C ASP A 493 26.48 2.47 -9.31
N ASN A 494 26.89 2.90 -8.22
CA ASN A 494 28.13 3.66 -7.94
C ASN A 494 28.50 4.74 -9.01
N SER A 495 27.55 5.12 -9.87
CA SER A 495 27.76 6.15 -10.89
C SER A 495 27.91 7.53 -10.25
N ALA A 496 28.88 8.32 -10.74
CA ALA A 496 29.11 9.69 -10.26
C ALA A 496 27.85 10.54 -10.47
N VAL A 497 27.33 11.13 -9.39
CA VAL A 497 26.19 12.05 -9.43
C VAL A 497 26.70 13.41 -9.87
N SER A 498 26.21 13.95 -10.98
CA SER A 498 26.62 15.26 -11.50
C SER A 498 26.09 16.45 -10.69
N GLU A 499 25.11 16.26 -9.82
CA GLU A 499 24.56 17.28 -8.93
C GLU A 499 24.37 16.74 -7.52
N SER A 500 25.11 17.25 -6.55
CA SER A 500 24.92 16.93 -5.13
C SER A 500 23.80 17.78 -4.55
N LYS A 501 22.61 17.19 -4.48
CA LYS A 501 21.53 17.75 -3.65
C LYS A 501 21.65 17.14 -2.25
N PHE A 502 21.70 17.99 -1.25
CA PHE A 502 21.82 17.58 0.15
C PHE A 502 20.48 17.68 0.88
N TRP A 503 20.33 16.86 1.92
CA TRP A 503 19.15 16.79 2.78
C TRP A 503 19.42 17.50 4.12
N TYR A 504 18.38 17.93 4.79
CA TYR A 504 18.40 18.19 6.22
C TYR A 504 18.19 16.88 6.95
N ILE A 505 19.23 16.31 7.58
CA ILE A 505 19.16 14.98 8.20
C ILE A 505 19.15 15.12 9.72
N PRO A 506 18.07 14.66 10.42
CA PRO A 506 18.08 14.55 11.88
C PRO A 506 18.89 13.30 12.27
N VAL A 507 20.14 13.50 12.61
CA VAL A 507 21.05 12.42 12.98
C VAL A 507 20.99 12.19 14.48
N ASN A 508 20.69 10.96 14.87
CA ASN A 508 20.87 10.51 16.24
C ASN A 508 22.02 9.48 16.30
N TYR A 509 22.77 9.49 17.40
CA TYR A 509 23.90 8.59 17.57
C TYR A 509 24.14 8.21 19.02
N LEU A 510 24.82 7.09 19.20
CA LEU A 510 25.20 6.52 20.49
C LEU A 510 26.62 5.99 20.42
N VAL A 511 27.40 6.22 21.48
CA VAL A 511 28.70 5.56 21.69
C VAL A 511 28.55 4.46 22.74
N ASP A 512 29.35 3.41 22.66
CA ASP A 512 29.31 2.27 23.58
C ASP A 512 29.31 2.72 25.05
N GLY A 513 28.37 2.13 25.81
CA GLY A 513 28.11 2.53 27.19
C GLY A 513 26.98 3.57 27.36
N GLY A 514 26.50 4.19 26.28
CA GLY A 514 25.36 5.10 26.30
C GLY A 514 23.99 4.42 26.31
N SER A 515 22.91 5.20 26.47
CA SER A 515 21.53 4.69 26.55
C SER A 515 20.80 4.76 25.19
N PHE A 516 20.24 3.65 24.75
CA PHE A 516 19.41 3.59 23.54
C PHE A 516 18.09 4.38 23.64
N SER A 517 17.62 4.68 24.86
CA SER A 517 16.42 5.50 25.06
C SER A 517 16.71 7.01 24.96
N SER A 518 17.98 7.43 25.04
CA SER A 518 18.36 8.84 25.00
C SER A 518 19.65 9.05 24.17
N PRO A 519 19.60 8.77 22.85
CA PRO A 519 20.75 9.00 21.98
C PRO A 519 21.04 10.49 21.83
N SER A 520 22.29 10.82 21.57
CA SER A 520 22.70 12.18 21.19
C SER A 520 22.10 12.55 19.84
N LYS A 521 21.80 13.84 19.62
CA LYS A 521 21.12 14.31 18.41
C LYS A 521 21.86 15.52 17.84
N ILE A 522 22.01 15.53 16.52
CA ILE A 522 22.55 16.66 15.75
C ILE A 522 21.78 16.82 14.45
N TRP A 523 21.90 17.98 13.83
CA TRP A 523 21.45 18.17 12.45
C TRP A 523 22.65 18.16 11.49
N LEU A 524 22.58 17.35 10.46
CA LEU A 524 23.40 17.51 9.27
C LEU A 524 22.59 18.38 8.32
N THR A 525 22.96 19.65 8.27
CA THR A 525 22.31 20.62 7.38
C THR A 525 22.83 20.43 5.95
N ARG A 526 22.42 21.24 4.99
CA ARG A 526 22.79 21.06 3.57
C ARG A 526 24.31 21.14 3.28
N GLU A 527 25.12 20.85 4.25
CA GLU A 527 26.57 20.70 4.13
C GLU A 527 26.95 19.28 3.76
N SER A 528 28.05 19.12 3.03
CA SER A 528 28.54 17.79 2.63
C SER A 528 29.14 17.01 3.80
N GLU A 529 29.64 17.70 4.83
CA GLU A 529 30.25 17.05 5.99
C GLU A 529 30.14 17.90 7.27
N VAL A 530 30.11 17.20 8.41
CA VAL A 530 30.19 17.78 9.75
C VAL A 530 31.21 17.03 10.58
N LYS A 531 31.98 17.73 11.40
CA LYS A 531 32.92 17.13 12.35
C LYS A 531 32.25 16.99 13.73
N LEU A 532 32.32 15.81 14.32
CA LEU A 532 31.91 15.54 15.69
C LEU A 532 33.12 15.30 16.57
N GLU A 533 33.00 15.69 17.84
CA GLU A 533 33.99 15.44 18.88
C GLU A 533 33.44 14.44 19.89
N ASN A 534 34.34 13.78 20.64
CA ASN A 534 34.00 12.79 21.67
C ASN A 534 33.24 11.56 21.14
N VAL A 535 33.57 11.11 19.94
CA VAL A 535 32.91 9.94 19.30
C VAL A 535 33.75 8.68 19.48
N GLY A 536 34.53 8.57 20.52
CA GLY A 536 35.21 7.32 20.85
C GLY A 536 36.56 7.52 21.55
N ASN A 537 36.85 6.61 22.47
CA ASN A 537 38.03 6.64 23.33
C ASN A 537 39.19 5.86 22.70
N LYS A 538 40.38 6.41 22.77
CA LYS A 538 41.67 5.88 22.27
C LYS A 538 42.07 4.53 22.92
N THR A 539 41.72 4.34 24.18
CA THR A 539 42.15 3.20 24.97
C THR A 539 41.18 2.03 24.98
N GLU A 540 39.89 2.25 24.70
CA GLU A 540 38.82 1.30 24.91
C GLU A 540 38.04 1.02 23.61
N LYS A 541 38.57 0.87 22.48
CA LYS A 541 37.94 0.43 21.19
C LYS A 541 36.40 0.36 21.19
N LYS A 542 35.72 1.44 21.64
CA LYS A 542 34.26 1.51 21.74
C LYS A 542 33.65 1.69 20.37
N TRP A 543 32.57 1.00 20.09
CA TRP A 543 31.79 1.22 18.87
C TRP A 543 31.01 2.53 18.93
N ALA A 544 30.71 3.11 17.78
CA ALA A 544 29.74 4.18 17.61
C ALA A 544 28.63 3.74 16.64
N LEU A 545 27.38 4.10 16.97
CA LEU A 545 26.21 3.71 16.24
C LEU A 545 25.37 4.95 15.90
N PHE A 546 24.95 5.07 14.64
CA PHE A 546 24.15 6.16 14.12
C PHE A 546 22.80 5.60 13.62
N ASN A 547 21.79 6.46 13.48
CA ASN A 547 20.41 6.10 13.15
C ASN A 547 19.83 5.07 14.14
N VAL A 548 19.99 5.35 15.43
CA VAL A 548 19.50 4.51 16.53
C VAL A 548 17.99 4.29 16.37
N ASN A 549 17.52 3.05 16.52
CA ASN A 549 16.13 2.64 16.31
C ASN A 549 15.61 2.85 14.88
N LYS A 550 16.48 3.06 13.90
CA LYS A 550 16.12 3.24 12.48
C LYS A 550 15.07 4.35 12.27
N THR A 551 15.19 5.46 13.01
CA THR A 551 14.17 6.53 13.00
C THR A 551 14.28 7.46 11.78
N GLY A 552 15.47 7.58 11.18
CA GLY A 552 15.71 8.43 10.02
C GLY A 552 15.64 7.66 8.70
N TYR A 553 15.25 8.32 7.62
CA TYR A 553 15.18 7.77 6.27
C TYR A 553 16.53 7.91 5.55
N TYR A 554 17.57 7.28 6.09
CA TYR A 554 18.91 7.25 5.53
C TYR A 554 19.65 5.97 5.95
N ARG A 555 20.63 5.54 5.14
CA ARG A 555 21.55 4.45 5.47
C ARG A 555 22.79 5.00 6.16
N VAL A 556 23.47 4.15 6.93
CA VAL A 556 24.70 4.52 7.59
C VAL A 556 25.84 3.60 7.17
N ASN A 557 26.98 4.19 6.77
CA ASN A 557 28.22 3.48 6.54
C ASN A 557 29.27 3.91 7.57
N TYR A 558 30.18 3.01 7.90
CA TYR A 558 31.25 3.26 8.85
C TYR A 558 32.62 2.90 8.27
N ASP A 559 33.67 3.37 8.90
CA ASP A 559 35.00 2.81 8.70
C ASP A 559 35.04 1.32 9.08
N GLU A 560 36.02 0.60 8.54
CA GLU A 560 36.10 -0.86 8.69
C GLU A 560 36.27 -1.29 10.15
N ASP A 561 37.00 -0.52 10.96
CA ASP A 561 37.22 -0.83 12.37
C ASP A 561 35.95 -0.70 13.19
N ASN A 562 35.12 0.33 12.93
CA ASN A 562 33.82 0.44 13.58
C ASN A 562 32.87 -0.69 13.18
N TRP A 563 32.86 -1.13 11.91
CA TRP A 563 32.09 -2.30 11.49
C TRP A 563 32.52 -3.57 12.24
N LYS A 564 33.84 -3.79 12.43
CA LYS A 564 34.35 -4.92 13.23
C LYS A 564 33.95 -4.84 14.69
N LEU A 565 33.94 -3.64 15.27
CA LEU A 565 33.51 -3.40 16.66
C LEU A 565 32.02 -3.70 16.83
N LEU A 566 31.19 -3.21 15.92
CA LEU A 566 29.74 -3.48 15.92
C LEU A 566 29.43 -4.97 15.73
N SER A 567 30.13 -5.65 14.81
CA SER A 567 30.02 -7.09 14.61
C SER A 567 30.39 -7.87 15.88
N SER A 568 31.47 -7.50 16.54
CA SER A 568 31.90 -8.11 17.79
C SER A 568 30.88 -7.89 18.90
N ALA A 569 30.33 -6.68 19.01
CA ALA A 569 29.30 -6.33 20.00
C ALA A 569 28.00 -7.12 19.79
N LEU A 570 27.54 -7.27 18.55
CA LEU A 570 26.38 -8.10 18.22
C LEU A 570 26.63 -9.57 18.56
N ASN A 571 27.83 -10.09 18.29
CA ASN A 571 28.18 -11.46 18.65
C ASN A 571 28.29 -11.70 20.17
N LEU A 572 28.60 -10.66 20.95
CA LEU A 572 28.76 -10.80 22.39
C LEU A 572 27.47 -10.47 23.17
N THR A 573 26.76 -9.41 22.78
CA THR A 573 25.68 -8.82 23.58
C THR A 573 24.54 -8.27 22.71
N PHE A 574 24.08 -9.02 21.70
CA PHE A 574 23.06 -8.56 20.75
C PHE A 574 21.77 -8.05 21.43
N GLU A 575 21.38 -8.64 22.57
CA GLU A 575 20.18 -8.27 23.33
C GLU A 575 20.20 -6.81 23.85
N LYS A 576 21.40 -6.22 24.00
CA LYS A 576 21.52 -4.81 24.37
C LYS A 576 21.07 -3.87 23.27
N PHE A 577 21.08 -4.31 22.00
CA PHE A 577 20.68 -3.53 20.86
C PHE A 577 19.18 -3.72 20.60
N PRO A 578 18.36 -2.65 20.56
CA PRO A 578 16.96 -2.75 20.18
C PRO A 578 16.77 -3.45 18.83
N VAL A 579 15.67 -4.15 18.65
CA VAL A 579 15.37 -4.93 17.43
C VAL A 579 15.46 -4.05 16.18
N ALA A 580 14.86 -2.85 16.21
CA ALA A 580 14.91 -1.92 15.09
C ALA A 580 16.35 -1.49 14.73
N THR A 581 17.24 -1.36 15.73
CA THR A 581 18.65 -1.07 15.53
C THR A 581 19.38 -2.24 14.88
N ARG A 582 19.17 -3.48 15.34
CA ARG A 582 19.73 -4.69 14.72
C ARG A 582 19.26 -4.85 13.28
N THR A 583 17.96 -4.62 13.05
CA THR A 583 17.36 -4.61 11.70
C THR A 583 18.04 -3.57 10.80
N SER A 584 18.33 -2.37 11.32
CA SER A 584 19.03 -1.32 10.56
C SER A 584 20.45 -1.74 10.17
N MET A 585 21.23 -2.25 11.13
CA MET A 585 22.60 -2.67 10.87
C MET A 585 22.69 -3.78 9.84
N VAL A 586 21.80 -4.78 9.93
CA VAL A 586 21.72 -5.90 8.97
C VAL A 586 21.34 -5.40 7.57
N ASP A 587 20.33 -4.53 7.48
CA ASP A 587 19.87 -3.96 6.20
C ASP A 587 20.96 -3.07 5.56
N ASP A 588 21.58 -2.19 6.34
CA ASP A 588 22.59 -1.26 5.85
C ASP A 588 23.85 -1.99 5.37
N VAL A 589 24.36 -2.96 6.14
CA VAL A 589 25.58 -3.66 5.78
C VAL A 589 25.44 -4.46 4.49
N LEU A 590 24.29 -5.12 4.28
CA LEU A 590 24.03 -5.90 3.07
C LEU A 590 23.79 -5.02 1.85
N ALA A 591 23.02 -3.93 2.00
CA ALA A 591 22.78 -2.98 0.92
C ALA A 591 24.07 -2.22 0.51
N LEU A 592 24.92 -1.87 1.47
CA LEU A 592 26.23 -1.27 1.19
C LEU A 592 27.17 -2.23 0.46
N ALA A 593 27.14 -3.52 0.82
CA ALA A 593 27.89 -4.54 0.10
C ALA A 593 27.36 -4.73 -1.33
N SER A 594 26.03 -4.75 -1.49
CA SER A 594 25.38 -4.80 -2.81
C SER A 594 25.74 -3.58 -3.67
N ALA A 595 25.85 -2.39 -3.08
CA ALA A 595 26.27 -1.17 -3.77
C ALA A 595 27.79 -1.05 -3.99
N GLY A 596 28.59 -2.06 -3.60
CA GLY A 596 30.06 -2.02 -3.73
C GLY A 596 30.76 -0.99 -2.81
N ARG A 597 30.05 -0.50 -1.79
CA ARG A 597 30.58 0.47 -0.80
C ARG A 597 31.19 -0.21 0.42
N LEU A 598 31.01 -1.52 0.54
CA LEU A 598 31.54 -2.37 1.58
C LEU A 598 31.82 -3.77 1.01
N GLY A 599 32.84 -4.46 1.53
CA GLY A 599 33.13 -5.83 1.11
C GLY A 599 32.11 -6.83 1.67
N TYR A 600 31.67 -7.81 0.87
CA TYR A 600 30.78 -8.89 1.32
C TYR A 600 31.32 -9.65 2.55
N PRO A 601 32.65 -9.93 2.70
CA PRO A 601 33.15 -10.53 3.92
C PRO A 601 32.76 -9.80 5.19
N THR A 602 32.87 -8.49 5.22
CA THR A 602 32.47 -7.66 6.37
C THR A 602 30.96 -7.76 6.63
N ALA A 603 30.16 -7.68 5.56
CA ALA A 603 28.70 -7.77 5.66
C ALA A 603 28.23 -9.14 6.17
N LEU A 604 28.75 -10.21 5.58
CA LEU A 604 28.36 -11.57 5.94
C LEU A 604 28.86 -11.99 7.32
N ASN A 605 30.03 -11.48 7.75
CA ASN A 605 30.52 -11.68 9.11
C ASN A 605 29.64 -10.95 10.15
N LEU A 606 29.15 -9.74 9.85
CA LEU A 606 28.23 -9.03 10.76
C LEU A 606 26.95 -9.80 10.95
N ILE A 607 26.31 -10.29 9.88
CA ILE A 607 25.05 -11.01 9.98
C ILE A 607 25.17 -12.43 10.55
N SER A 608 26.39 -12.94 10.75
CA SER A 608 26.61 -14.32 11.26
C SER A 608 25.95 -14.57 12.62
N TYR A 609 25.78 -13.53 13.47
CA TYR A 609 25.11 -13.65 14.76
C TYR A 609 23.65 -14.10 14.63
N LEU A 610 22.99 -13.80 13.51
CA LEU A 610 21.59 -14.19 13.28
C LEU A 610 21.42 -15.68 13.46
N ARG A 611 22.32 -16.48 12.89
CA ARG A 611 22.25 -17.94 12.89
C ARG A 611 22.12 -18.55 14.30
N GLU A 612 22.88 -18.04 15.25
CA GLU A 612 23.02 -18.65 16.57
C GLU A 612 22.19 -17.93 17.66
N LYS A 613 21.87 -16.65 17.46
CA LYS A 613 21.40 -15.78 18.54
C LYS A 613 20.08 -15.07 18.27
N GLU A 614 19.83 -14.63 17.06
CA GLU A 614 18.67 -13.80 16.76
C GLU A 614 17.36 -14.62 16.84
N THR A 615 16.40 -14.06 17.56
CA THR A 615 15.09 -14.66 17.80
C THR A 615 13.92 -13.84 17.26
N HIS A 616 14.19 -12.62 16.79
CA HIS A 616 13.15 -11.73 16.29
C HIS A 616 13.02 -11.79 14.75
N TYR A 617 11.79 -11.57 14.29
CA TYR A 617 11.46 -11.66 12.87
C TYR A 617 12.20 -10.64 11.99
N SER A 618 12.23 -9.34 12.41
CA SER A 618 12.63 -8.25 11.54
C SER A 618 14.09 -8.28 11.08
N PRO A 619 15.11 -8.59 11.93
CA PRO A 619 16.49 -8.72 11.47
C PRO A 619 16.68 -9.88 10.48
N TRP A 620 16.00 -11.01 10.72
CA TRP A 620 16.02 -12.14 9.79
C TRP A 620 15.35 -11.79 8.46
N ALA A 621 14.20 -11.12 8.53
CA ALA A 621 13.44 -10.79 7.33
C ALA A 621 14.23 -9.85 6.40
N VAL A 622 14.84 -8.78 6.90
CA VAL A 622 15.67 -7.89 6.05
C VAL A 622 16.92 -8.60 5.52
N ALA A 623 17.53 -9.51 6.30
CA ALA A 623 18.66 -10.30 5.82
C ALA A 623 18.24 -11.17 4.63
N LEU A 624 17.13 -11.88 4.77
CA LEU A 624 16.66 -12.83 3.77
C LEU A 624 16.08 -12.12 2.53
N GLU A 625 15.43 -10.94 2.67
CA GLU A 625 15.02 -10.13 1.52
C GLU A 625 16.23 -9.65 0.69
N ASN A 626 17.33 -9.23 1.34
CA ASN A 626 18.58 -8.95 0.63
C ASN A 626 19.16 -10.22 -0.05
N MET A 627 18.98 -11.41 0.55
CA MET A 627 19.40 -12.68 -0.05
C MET A 627 18.58 -13.10 -1.28
N VAL A 628 17.32 -12.63 -1.41
CA VAL A 628 16.55 -12.81 -2.64
C VAL A 628 17.26 -12.19 -3.84
N GLN A 629 17.82 -10.99 -3.67
CA GLN A 629 18.58 -10.32 -4.73
C GLN A 629 19.79 -11.15 -5.15
N LEU A 630 20.54 -11.65 -4.16
CA LEU A 630 21.69 -12.52 -4.42
C LEU A 630 21.28 -13.84 -5.09
N ASN A 631 20.18 -14.46 -4.66
CA ASN A 631 19.64 -15.66 -5.28
C ASN A 631 19.38 -15.45 -6.78
N ASN A 632 18.75 -14.32 -7.12
CA ASN A 632 18.37 -14.02 -8.51
C ASN A 632 19.61 -13.74 -9.40
N VAL A 633 20.58 -12.99 -8.85
CA VAL A 633 21.78 -12.61 -9.61
C VAL A 633 22.75 -13.78 -9.77
N LEU A 634 22.85 -14.66 -8.76
CA LEU A 634 23.79 -15.80 -8.78
C LEU A 634 23.26 -17.04 -9.50
N TYR A 635 21.95 -17.11 -9.80
CA TYR A 635 21.27 -18.33 -10.25
C TYR A 635 22.01 -19.09 -11.38
N ASP A 636 22.52 -18.40 -12.38
CA ASP A 636 23.24 -19.00 -13.51
C ASP A 636 24.78 -18.88 -13.40
N THR A 637 25.30 -18.71 -12.19
CA THR A 637 26.73 -18.59 -11.97
C THR A 637 27.30 -19.83 -11.26
N PRO A 638 28.61 -20.10 -11.42
CA PRO A 638 29.27 -21.19 -10.66
C PRO A 638 29.19 -21.04 -9.13
N ALA A 639 28.91 -19.84 -8.62
CA ALA A 639 28.78 -19.56 -7.19
C ALA A 639 27.40 -19.99 -6.63
N TYR A 640 26.39 -20.25 -7.46
CA TYR A 640 25.04 -20.52 -7.00
C TYR A 640 24.93 -21.72 -6.07
N ALA A 641 25.58 -22.83 -6.41
CA ALA A 641 25.58 -24.02 -5.56
C ALA A 641 26.21 -23.78 -4.16
N ASN A 642 27.25 -22.92 -4.10
CA ASN A 642 27.87 -22.54 -2.83
C ASN A 642 26.94 -21.58 -2.05
N PHE A 643 26.26 -20.68 -2.73
CA PHE A 643 25.27 -19.80 -2.11
C PHE A 643 24.08 -20.59 -1.52
N GLN A 644 23.56 -21.57 -2.24
CA GLN A 644 22.50 -22.44 -1.72
C GLN A 644 22.95 -23.21 -0.47
N LYS A 645 24.16 -23.78 -0.48
CA LYS A 645 24.73 -24.46 0.70
C LYS A 645 24.92 -23.52 1.88
N PHE A 646 25.36 -22.28 1.62
CA PHE A 646 25.49 -21.25 2.64
C PHE A 646 24.13 -20.96 3.29
N ILE A 647 23.09 -20.61 2.49
CA ILE A 647 21.78 -20.29 3.01
C ILE A 647 21.16 -21.49 3.73
N ALA A 648 21.31 -22.71 3.21
CA ALA A 648 20.81 -23.92 3.87
C ALA A 648 21.44 -24.11 5.27
N LYS A 649 22.76 -23.91 5.42
CA LYS A 649 23.44 -23.96 6.71
C LYS A 649 23.04 -22.79 7.62
N PHE A 650 22.84 -21.60 7.04
CA PHE A 650 22.49 -20.39 7.76
C PHE A 650 21.09 -20.45 8.38
N ILE A 651 20.09 -20.95 7.62
CA ILE A 651 18.70 -21.03 8.07
C ILE A 651 18.37 -22.27 8.91
N SER A 652 19.17 -23.36 8.82
CA SER A 652 18.84 -24.65 9.44
C SER A 652 18.63 -24.59 10.96
N PRO A 653 19.44 -23.87 11.77
CA PRO A 653 19.18 -23.75 13.21
C PRO A 653 17.85 -23.06 13.49
N LEU A 654 17.52 -21.98 12.77
CA LEU A 654 16.25 -21.28 12.90
C LEU A 654 15.06 -22.17 12.54
N PHE A 655 15.15 -22.90 11.41
CA PHE A 655 14.13 -23.84 10.98
C PHE A 655 13.85 -24.91 12.04
N LYS A 656 14.90 -25.55 12.58
CA LYS A 656 14.78 -26.57 13.62
C LYS A 656 14.15 -26.01 14.90
N LYS A 657 14.59 -24.84 15.33
CA LYS A 657 14.07 -24.18 16.53
C LYS A 657 12.59 -23.85 16.37
N THR A 658 12.23 -23.15 15.32
CA THR A 658 10.86 -22.65 15.13
C THR A 658 9.85 -23.74 14.83
N THR A 659 10.27 -24.84 14.14
CA THR A 659 9.39 -25.98 13.88
C THR A 659 9.15 -26.85 15.11
N ALA A 660 10.03 -26.81 16.11
CA ALA A 660 9.83 -27.49 17.39
C ALA A 660 8.89 -26.71 18.34
N GLU A 661 8.68 -25.42 18.12
CA GLU A 661 7.82 -24.56 18.92
C GLU A 661 6.35 -24.72 18.53
N SER A 662 5.45 -24.64 19.50
CA SER A 662 4.00 -24.58 19.27
C SER A 662 3.61 -23.18 18.77
N GLY A 663 2.53 -23.11 17.97
CA GLY A 663 2.03 -21.86 17.40
C GLY A 663 2.60 -21.53 16.01
N GLU A 664 1.93 -20.62 15.34
CA GLU A 664 2.27 -20.17 14.00
C GLU A 664 2.67 -18.70 14.02
N THR A 665 3.99 -18.47 14.02
CA THR A 665 4.57 -17.11 14.04
C THR A 665 5.11 -16.72 12.66
N ARG A 666 5.27 -15.41 12.41
CA ARG A 666 5.91 -14.90 11.19
C ARG A 666 7.31 -15.50 10.98
N LEU A 667 8.07 -15.60 12.05
CA LEU A 667 9.43 -16.15 12.02
C LEU A 667 9.43 -17.62 11.57
N LYS A 668 8.49 -18.42 12.09
CA LYS A 668 8.33 -19.83 11.71
C LYS A 668 7.96 -19.97 10.23
N LEU A 669 6.97 -19.19 9.75
CA LEU A 669 6.57 -19.21 8.35
C LEU A 669 7.73 -18.85 7.41
N MET A 670 8.49 -17.82 7.77
CA MET A 670 9.68 -17.40 7.02
C MET A 670 10.76 -18.48 7.02
N ALA A 671 11.02 -19.10 8.17
CA ALA A 671 12.02 -20.17 8.28
C ALA A 671 11.64 -21.39 7.40
N ILE A 672 10.36 -21.79 7.41
CA ILE A 672 9.84 -22.86 6.54
C ILE A 672 10.00 -22.48 5.07
N LYS A 673 9.53 -21.27 4.68
CA LYS A 673 9.65 -20.79 3.29
C LYS A 673 11.08 -20.87 2.78
N TRP A 674 12.04 -20.37 3.54
CA TRP A 674 13.44 -20.34 3.12
C TRP A 674 14.13 -21.72 3.18
N ALA A 675 13.82 -22.52 4.19
CA ALA A 675 14.35 -23.88 4.25
C ALA A 675 13.91 -24.71 3.02
N CYS A 676 12.64 -24.61 2.64
CA CYS A 676 12.13 -25.27 1.44
C CYS A 676 12.72 -24.66 0.14
N LEU A 677 12.91 -23.33 0.10
CA LEU A 677 13.47 -22.65 -1.07
C LEU A 677 14.91 -23.11 -1.38
N VAL A 678 15.72 -23.39 -0.35
CA VAL A 678 17.14 -23.79 -0.50
C VAL A 678 17.36 -25.29 -0.35
N ASP A 679 16.37 -26.08 -0.71
CA ASP A 679 16.45 -27.52 -0.84
C ASP A 679 16.83 -28.27 0.46
N ASN A 680 16.39 -27.72 1.62
CA ASN A 680 16.61 -28.41 2.90
C ASN A 680 15.84 -29.73 2.92
N PRO A 681 16.53 -30.90 3.07
CA PRO A 681 15.88 -32.19 2.99
C PRO A 681 14.80 -32.41 4.06
N GLU A 682 14.98 -31.84 5.26
CA GLU A 682 14.01 -31.96 6.35
C GLU A 682 12.70 -31.23 5.99
N CYS A 683 12.79 -30.03 5.38
CA CYS A 683 11.62 -29.30 4.90
C CYS A 683 10.92 -30.03 3.77
N ILE A 684 11.65 -30.52 2.77
CA ILE A 684 11.09 -31.26 1.64
C ILE A 684 10.35 -32.51 2.11
N ASN A 685 10.96 -33.27 3.01
CA ASN A 685 10.36 -34.48 3.57
C ASN A 685 9.11 -34.13 4.40
N HIS A 686 9.15 -33.07 5.18
CA HIS A 686 8.00 -32.61 5.93
C HIS A 686 6.81 -32.26 5.01
N VAL A 687 7.05 -31.49 3.96
CA VAL A 687 6.03 -31.14 2.96
C VAL A 687 5.45 -32.37 2.27
N LYS A 688 6.31 -33.32 1.83
CA LYS A 688 5.87 -34.54 1.15
C LYS A 688 5.09 -35.51 2.05
N SER A 689 5.34 -35.50 3.37
CA SER A 689 4.66 -36.35 4.33
C SER A 689 3.37 -35.75 4.92
N THR A 690 3.07 -34.49 4.65
CA THR A 690 1.93 -33.78 5.21
C THR A 690 0.67 -34.08 4.41
N ASN A 691 -0.28 -34.84 5.00
CA ASN A 691 -1.53 -35.22 4.37
C ASN A 691 -2.59 -34.10 4.37
N LYS A 692 -2.56 -33.21 5.36
CA LYS A 692 -3.47 -32.08 5.49
C LYS A 692 -2.67 -30.81 5.69
N MET A 693 -2.59 -29.99 4.65
CA MET A 693 -1.88 -28.71 4.68
C MET A 693 -2.66 -27.67 5.48
N PRO A 694 -2.01 -26.99 6.42
CA PRO A 694 -2.60 -25.79 7.03
C PRO A 694 -2.82 -24.73 5.94
N SER A 695 -4.00 -24.07 5.95
CA SER A 695 -4.38 -23.10 4.91
C SER A 695 -3.39 -21.96 4.72
N HIS A 696 -2.76 -21.49 5.80
CA HIS A 696 -1.77 -20.41 5.79
C HIS A 696 -0.37 -20.84 5.28
N LEU A 697 -0.09 -22.16 5.24
CA LEU A 697 1.14 -22.73 4.68
C LEU A 697 0.95 -23.30 3.27
N GLU A 698 -0.28 -23.41 2.81
CA GLU A 698 -0.63 -24.09 1.58
C GLU A 698 0.19 -23.61 0.38
N ILE A 699 0.36 -22.30 0.22
CA ILE A 699 1.12 -21.72 -0.89
C ILE A 699 2.59 -22.15 -0.84
N ILE A 700 3.20 -22.11 0.35
CA ILE A 700 4.61 -22.50 0.53
C ILE A 700 4.78 -23.99 0.16
N TYR A 701 3.85 -24.84 0.59
CA TYR A 701 3.88 -26.26 0.32
C TYR A 701 3.62 -26.57 -1.15
N GLN A 702 2.61 -25.94 -1.78
CA GLN A 702 2.33 -26.10 -3.20
C GLN A 702 3.52 -25.62 -4.06
N CYS A 703 4.13 -24.49 -3.71
CA CYS A 703 5.32 -24.00 -4.38
C CYS A 703 6.52 -24.99 -4.21
N THR A 704 6.68 -25.58 -3.03
CA THR A 704 7.73 -26.59 -2.80
C THR A 704 7.49 -27.86 -3.62
N ILE A 705 6.23 -28.33 -3.66
CA ILE A 705 5.84 -29.49 -4.47
C ILE A 705 6.08 -29.19 -5.96
N ALA A 706 5.68 -28.00 -6.43
CA ALA A 706 5.91 -27.57 -7.82
C ALA A 706 7.39 -27.48 -8.17
N LYS A 707 8.23 -26.93 -7.27
CA LYS A 707 9.67 -26.78 -7.49
C LYS A 707 10.37 -28.12 -7.76
N PHE A 708 9.99 -29.18 -7.03
CA PHE A 708 10.58 -30.52 -7.16
C PHE A 708 9.74 -31.49 -8.00
N GLY A 709 8.62 -31.00 -8.54
CA GLY A 709 7.66 -31.78 -9.29
C GLY A 709 7.87 -31.73 -10.79
N GLY A 710 7.18 -32.62 -11.47
CA GLY A 710 7.11 -32.70 -12.90
C GLY A 710 5.68 -32.69 -13.41
N LYS A 711 5.39 -33.52 -14.43
CA LYS A 711 4.07 -33.57 -15.07
C LYS A 711 2.96 -33.97 -14.09
N SER A 712 3.21 -34.91 -13.19
CA SER A 712 2.21 -35.42 -12.22
C SER A 712 1.74 -34.30 -11.28
N GLU A 713 2.68 -33.55 -10.70
CA GLU A 713 2.42 -32.44 -9.79
C GLU A 713 1.76 -31.27 -10.53
N TRP A 714 2.17 -31.04 -11.79
CA TRP A 714 1.54 -30.06 -12.66
C TRP A 714 0.06 -30.39 -12.93
N ASP A 715 -0.25 -31.64 -13.34
CA ASP A 715 -1.60 -32.09 -13.62
C ASP A 715 -2.49 -32.01 -12.33
N SER A 716 -1.92 -32.39 -11.17
CA SER A 716 -2.59 -32.29 -9.87
C SER A 716 -2.94 -30.86 -9.48
N LEU A 717 -1.97 -29.93 -9.60
CA LEU A 717 -2.18 -28.54 -9.24
C LEU A 717 -3.17 -27.84 -10.18
N ASN A 718 -3.08 -28.09 -11.50
CA ASN A 718 -4.04 -27.58 -12.47
C ASN A 718 -5.47 -28.09 -12.20
N SER A 719 -5.62 -29.38 -11.89
CA SER A 719 -6.92 -29.93 -11.52
C SER A 719 -7.49 -29.25 -10.28
N LYS A 720 -6.65 -28.99 -9.26
CA LYS A 720 -7.06 -28.28 -8.04
C LYS A 720 -7.51 -26.85 -8.36
N ILE A 721 -6.75 -26.12 -9.18
CA ILE A 721 -7.08 -24.75 -9.60
C ILE A 721 -8.40 -24.73 -10.37
N SER A 722 -8.60 -25.66 -11.32
CA SER A 722 -9.81 -25.73 -12.15
C SER A 722 -11.07 -26.09 -11.35
N ASN A 723 -10.92 -26.83 -10.25
CA ASN A 723 -12.02 -27.23 -9.38
C ASN A 723 -12.28 -26.22 -8.23
N THR A 724 -11.52 -25.15 -8.15
CA THR A 724 -11.67 -24.12 -7.12
C THR A 724 -12.59 -23.03 -7.65
N GLU A 725 -13.78 -22.90 -7.07
CA GLU A 725 -14.77 -21.88 -7.43
C GLU A 725 -14.49 -20.53 -6.77
N ASP A 726 -13.93 -20.54 -5.54
CA ASP A 726 -13.57 -19.32 -4.85
C ASP A 726 -12.38 -18.60 -5.52
N LYS A 727 -12.64 -17.42 -6.07
CA LYS A 727 -11.66 -16.63 -6.81
C LYS A 727 -10.43 -16.27 -5.96
N GLY A 728 -10.61 -15.98 -4.68
CA GLY A 728 -9.52 -15.63 -3.77
C GLY A 728 -8.56 -16.83 -3.55
N THR A 729 -9.11 -18.01 -3.30
CA THR A 729 -8.35 -19.26 -3.17
C THR A 729 -7.69 -19.65 -4.49
N LYS A 730 -8.38 -19.48 -5.62
CA LYS A 730 -7.82 -19.72 -6.95
C LYS A 730 -6.59 -18.84 -7.22
N LEU A 731 -6.68 -17.55 -6.95
CA LEU A 731 -5.55 -16.61 -7.10
C LEU A 731 -4.36 -17.01 -6.22
N LYS A 732 -4.61 -17.46 -4.99
CA LYS A 732 -3.55 -17.98 -4.10
C LYS A 732 -2.88 -19.22 -4.70
N LEU A 733 -3.63 -20.20 -5.20
CA LEU A 733 -3.08 -21.41 -5.83
C LEU A 733 -2.28 -21.11 -7.09
N LEU A 734 -2.72 -20.13 -7.88
CA LEU A 734 -2.01 -19.69 -9.10
C LEU A 734 -0.59 -19.19 -8.80
N THR A 735 -0.32 -18.66 -7.62
CA THR A 735 1.04 -18.23 -7.23
C THR A 735 2.04 -19.38 -7.15
N ALA A 736 1.59 -20.62 -7.04
CA ALA A 736 2.46 -21.80 -6.99
C ALA A 736 2.88 -22.32 -8.38
N LEU A 737 2.15 -22.01 -9.45
CA LEU A 737 2.48 -22.45 -10.81
C LEU A 737 3.86 -21.96 -11.29
N PRO A 738 4.24 -20.67 -11.10
CA PRO A 738 5.55 -20.21 -11.50
C PRO A 738 6.73 -20.82 -10.71
N CYS A 739 6.46 -21.58 -9.64
CA CYS A 739 7.52 -22.24 -8.85
C CYS A 739 8.13 -23.47 -9.53
N PHE A 740 7.48 -24.03 -10.56
CA PHE A 740 8.05 -25.13 -11.33
C PHE A 740 9.42 -24.77 -11.92
N GLN A 741 10.32 -25.76 -11.95
CA GLN A 741 11.66 -25.65 -12.54
C GLN A 741 11.80 -26.56 -13.77
N VAL A 742 10.74 -26.60 -14.60
CA VAL A 742 10.66 -27.41 -15.81
C VAL A 742 10.27 -26.50 -16.98
N GLU A 743 11.18 -26.32 -17.92
CA GLU A 743 11.06 -25.34 -19.02
C GLU A 743 9.75 -25.43 -19.78
N TRP A 744 9.31 -26.64 -20.18
CA TRP A 744 8.08 -26.79 -20.95
C TRP A 744 6.82 -26.39 -20.15
N ILE A 745 6.82 -26.58 -18.81
CA ILE A 745 5.74 -26.14 -17.93
C ILE A 745 5.68 -24.60 -17.94
N LEU A 746 6.81 -23.96 -17.75
CA LEU A 746 6.91 -22.49 -17.73
C LEU A 746 6.48 -21.87 -19.07
N GLN A 747 6.87 -22.50 -20.19
CA GLN A 747 6.42 -22.09 -21.53
C GLN A 747 4.92 -22.29 -21.70
N SER A 748 4.35 -23.39 -21.17
CA SER A 748 2.90 -23.63 -21.22
C SER A 748 2.11 -22.58 -20.44
N ILE A 749 2.60 -22.14 -19.26
CA ILE A 749 1.96 -21.06 -18.49
C ILE A 749 1.94 -19.75 -19.30
N LEU A 750 3.07 -19.39 -19.92
CA LEU A 750 3.19 -18.17 -20.73
C LEU A 750 2.28 -18.23 -21.98
N ASP A 751 2.14 -19.40 -22.58
CA ASP A 751 1.26 -19.63 -23.74
C ASP A 751 -0.22 -19.52 -23.33
N ASP A 752 -0.60 -20.12 -22.19
CA ASP A 752 -1.95 -19.99 -21.64
C ASP A 752 -2.32 -18.54 -21.30
N VAL A 753 -1.36 -17.76 -20.74
CA VAL A 753 -1.55 -16.33 -20.49
C VAL A 753 -1.68 -15.53 -21.80
N LEU A 754 -0.87 -15.86 -22.81
CA LEU A 754 -0.95 -15.18 -24.10
C LEU A 754 -2.27 -15.46 -24.82
N LYS A 755 -2.77 -16.68 -24.79
CA LYS A 755 -4.06 -17.05 -25.41
C LYS A 755 -5.26 -16.41 -24.69
N ALA A 756 -5.14 -16.14 -23.40
CA ALA A 756 -6.18 -15.54 -22.54
C ALA A 756 -7.55 -16.28 -22.59
N GLU A 757 -7.51 -17.59 -22.85
CA GLU A 757 -8.70 -18.45 -22.86
C GLU A 757 -8.91 -19.12 -21.50
N LYS A 758 -7.83 -19.36 -20.75
CA LYS A 758 -7.80 -20.10 -19.50
C LYS A 758 -7.78 -19.20 -18.27
N PHE A 759 -7.13 -18.03 -18.38
CA PHE A 759 -6.93 -17.11 -17.28
C PHE A 759 -7.47 -15.73 -17.61
N ASP A 760 -8.17 -15.12 -16.64
CA ASP A 760 -8.57 -13.72 -16.76
C ASP A 760 -7.35 -12.77 -16.56
N GLU A 761 -7.55 -11.46 -16.69
CA GLU A 761 -6.48 -10.46 -16.56
C GLU A 761 -5.84 -10.49 -15.15
N ALA A 762 -6.64 -10.60 -14.08
CA ALA A 762 -6.13 -10.64 -12.71
C ALA A 762 -5.32 -11.91 -12.44
N GLU A 763 -5.78 -13.05 -12.90
CA GLU A 763 -5.10 -14.34 -12.82
C GLU A 763 -3.78 -14.32 -13.60
N SER A 764 -3.80 -13.75 -14.79
CA SER A 764 -2.62 -13.60 -15.66
C SER A 764 -1.56 -12.68 -15.03
N LEU A 765 -1.98 -11.59 -14.38
CA LEU A 765 -1.07 -10.70 -13.66
C LEU A 765 -0.38 -11.40 -12.48
N VAL A 766 -1.11 -12.24 -11.73
CA VAL A 766 -0.53 -13.06 -10.64
C VAL A 766 0.53 -14.01 -11.18
N LEU A 767 0.25 -14.68 -12.30
CA LEU A 767 1.20 -15.60 -12.94
C LEU A 767 2.44 -14.88 -13.44
N LEU A 768 2.30 -13.76 -14.15
CA LEU A 768 3.43 -12.97 -14.65
C LEU A 768 4.28 -12.40 -13.51
N HIS A 769 3.66 -11.96 -12.41
CA HIS A 769 4.39 -11.54 -11.22
C HIS A 769 5.22 -12.69 -10.63
N GLY A 770 4.63 -13.86 -10.47
CA GLY A 770 5.34 -15.05 -10.01
C GLY A 770 6.49 -15.48 -10.92
N ILE A 771 6.28 -15.43 -12.24
CA ILE A 771 7.30 -15.71 -13.25
C ILE A 771 8.49 -14.73 -13.09
N GLY A 772 8.23 -13.44 -12.95
CA GLY A 772 9.29 -12.44 -12.77
C GLY A 772 10.12 -12.61 -11.49
N ASN A 773 9.57 -13.27 -10.48
CA ASN A 773 10.24 -13.53 -9.20
C ASN A 773 10.96 -14.90 -9.13
N ASN A 774 10.81 -15.75 -10.14
CA ASN A 774 11.55 -17.01 -10.26
C ASN A 774 12.64 -16.85 -11.34
N PRO A 775 13.93 -16.95 -11.01
CA PRO A 775 15.02 -16.71 -11.97
C PRO A 775 14.93 -17.57 -13.23
N MET A 776 14.59 -18.84 -13.11
CA MET A 776 14.42 -19.75 -14.25
C MET A 776 13.21 -19.36 -15.10
N ALA A 777 12.09 -19.05 -14.46
CA ALA A 777 10.87 -18.66 -15.17
C ALA A 777 11.03 -17.31 -15.88
N ALA A 778 11.72 -16.34 -15.27
CA ALA A 778 12.02 -15.05 -15.86
C ALA A 778 12.90 -15.18 -17.12
N ARG A 779 13.93 -16.05 -17.11
CA ARG A 779 14.72 -16.38 -18.31
C ARG A 779 13.87 -17.02 -19.41
N SER A 780 13.02 -17.94 -19.02
CA SER A 780 12.05 -18.57 -19.93
C SER A 780 11.12 -17.51 -20.56
N ALA A 781 10.63 -16.57 -19.75
CA ALA A 781 9.80 -15.46 -20.20
C ALA A 781 10.55 -14.51 -21.15
N PHE A 782 11.83 -14.24 -20.96
CA PHE A 782 12.61 -13.41 -21.86
C PHE A 782 12.77 -14.06 -23.24
N LYS A 783 13.02 -15.37 -23.30
CA LYS A 783 13.03 -16.12 -24.55
C LYS A 783 11.64 -16.11 -25.22
N PHE A 784 10.58 -16.25 -24.45
CA PHE A 784 9.21 -16.22 -24.93
C PHE A 784 8.84 -14.83 -25.49
N LEU A 785 9.13 -13.76 -24.75
CA LEU A 785 8.89 -12.38 -25.18
C LEU A 785 9.50 -12.08 -26.55
N ARG A 786 10.76 -12.47 -26.76
CA ARG A 786 11.46 -12.23 -28.02
C ARG A 786 10.83 -12.97 -29.20
N ARG A 787 10.24 -14.14 -28.97
CA ARG A 787 9.59 -14.95 -30.03
C ARG A 787 8.16 -14.46 -30.34
N HIS A 788 7.42 -14.06 -29.31
CA HIS A 788 5.98 -13.80 -29.41
C HIS A 788 5.60 -12.31 -29.23
N TRP A 789 6.57 -11.39 -29.31
CA TRP A 789 6.31 -9.98 -29.06
C TRP A 789 5.20 -9.37 -29.93
N ASN A 790 5.13 -9.76 -31.20
CA ASN A 790 4.09 -9.26 -32.09
C ASN A 790 2.70 -9.66 -31.60
N GLU A 791 2.53 -10.93 -31.24
CA GLU A 791 1.28 -11.47 -30.72
C GLU A 791 0.93 -10.82 -29.37
N ILE A 792 1.90 -10.70 -28.46
CA ILE A 792 1.73 -10.05 -27.14
C ILE A 792 1.31 -8.59 -27.31
N SER A 793 2.03 -7.83 -28.15
CA SER A 793 1.77 -6.40 -28.36
C SER A 793 0.45 -6.13 -29.05
N GLU A 794 -0.02 -7.02 -29.91
CA GLU A 794 -1.31 -6.92 -30.58
C GLU A 794 -2.44 -7.30 -29.62
N ARG A 795 -2.34 -8.47 -28.98
CA ARG A 795 -3.35 -8.99 -28.06
C ARG A 795 -3.63 -8.05 -26.89
N PHE A 796 -2.58 -7.53 -26.27
CA PHE A 796 -2.68 -6.66 -25.09
C PHE A 796 -2.54 -5.18 -25.43
N SER A 797 -2.75 -4.79 -26.69
CA SER A 797 -2.67 -3.38 -27.13
C SER A 797 -3.55 -2.42 -26.32
N LYS A 798 -4.68 -2.90 -25.78
CA LYS A 798 -5.62 -2.15 -24.94
C LYS A 798 -5.36 -2.30 -23.44
N SER A 799 -4.49 -3.22 -23.00
CA SER A 799 -4.16 -3.42 -21.59
C SER A 799 -2.69 -3.10 -21.32
N TYR A 800 -2.44 -1.86 -20.89
CA TYR A 800 -1.11 -1.43 -20.45
C TYR A 800 -0.59 -2.29 -19.29
N LYS A 801 -1.48 -2.72 -18.36
CA LYS A 801 -1.12 -3.56 -17.20
C LYS A 801 -0.49 -4.87 -17.66
N MET A 802 -1.09 -5.55 -18.63
CA MET A 802 -0.60 -6.82 -19.15
C MET A 802 0.73 -6.66 -19.91
N LEU A 803 0.84 -5.67 -20.80
CA LEU A 803 2.10 -5.40 -21.53
C LEU A 803 3.24 -5.10 -20.57
N ARG A 804 2.98 -4.27 -19.54
CA ARG A 804 3.95 -3.96 -18.50
C ARG A 804 4.37 -5.20 -17.71
N ALA A 805 3.42 -6.03 -17.32
CA ALA A 805 3.69 -7.25 -16.55
C ALA A 805 4.56 -8.24 -17.35
N PHE A 806 4.27 -8.46 -18.64
CA PHE A 806 5.11 -9.27 -19.53
C PHE A 806 6.53 -8.73 -19.65
N LEU A 807 6.67 -7.42 -19.85
CA LEU A 807 7.99 -6.79 -19.96
C LEU A 807 8.80 -6.95 -18.66
N ILE A 808 8.21 -6.64 -17.52
CA ILE A 808 8.91 -6.75 -16.21
C ILE A 808 9.30 -8.20 -15.95
N ALA A 809 8.36 -9.15 -16.09
CA ALA A 809 8.62 -10.57 -15.88
C ALA A 809 9.79 -11.07 -16.75
N SER A 810 9.84 -10.63 -18.01
CA SER A 810 10.86 -11.03 -18.96
C SER A 810 12.22 -10.36 -18.70
N ILE A 811 12.24 -9.04 -18.40
CA ILE A 811 13.49 -8.30 -18.22
C ILE A 811 14.16 -8.66 -16.89
N ASN A 812 13.42 -9.16 -15.93
CA ASN A 812 14.00 -9.76 -14.71
C ASN A 812 14.90 -10.98 -15.03
N GLY A 813 14.69 -11.65 -16.15
CA GLY A 813 15.54 -12.71 -16.68
C GLY A 813 16.79 -12.24 -17.41
N VAL A 814 16.98 -10.92 -17.61
CA VAL A 814 18.20 -10.33 -18.23
C VAL A 814 19.23 -10.17 -17.11
N ILE A 815 20.26 -11.02 -17.11
CA ILE A 815 21.20 -11.09 -15.98
C ILE A 815 22.62 -10.75 -16.41
N ASP A 816 23.09 -11.32 -17.52
CA ASP A 816 24.47 -11.17 -17.97
C ASP A 816 24.59 -10.16 -19.14
N GLU A 817 25.81 -10.02 -19.66
CA GLU A 817 26.10 -9.06 -20.72
C GLU A 817 25.49 -9.46 -22.08
N GLN A 818 25.42 -10.78 -22.34
CA GLN A 818 24.81 -11.28 -23.56
C GLN A 818 23.29 -11.05 -23.56
N ASP A 819 22.63 -11.35 -22.45
CA ASP A 819 21.21 -11.07 -22.26
C ASP A 819 20.90 -9.57 -22.43
N LEU A 820 21.81 -8.70 -21.93
CA LEU A 820 21.67 -7.26 -22.06
C LEU A 820 21.78 -6.79 -23.51
N GLN A 821 22.72 -7.35 -24.29
CA GLN A 821 22.85 -7.08 -25.71
C GLN A 821 21.61 -7.54 -26.47
N ASP A 822 21.13 -8.74 -26.19
CA ASP A 822 19.90 -9.28 -26.77
C ASP A 822 18.68 -8.42 -26.46
N PHE A 823 18.61 -7.86 -25.26
CA PHE A 823 17.56 -6.92 -24.88
C PHE A 823 17.67 -5.58 -25.61
N GLN A 824 18.87 -5.05 -25.84
CA GLN A 824 19.08 -3.84 -26.65
C GLN A 824 18.59 -4.04 -28.08
N ILE A 825 18.98 -5.16 -28.71
CA ILE A 825 18.53 -5.52 -30.05
C ILE A 825 17.00 -5.61 -30.13
N PHE A 826 16.39 -6.25 -29.12
CA PHE A 826 14.93 -6.33 -29.02
C PHE A 826 14.28 -4.94 -28.93
N LYS A 827 14.82 -4.05 -28.09
CA LYS A 827 14.32 -2.68 -27.90
C LYS A 827 14.42 -1.85 -29.19
N GLU A 828 15.55 -1.92 -29.90
CA GLU A 828 15.76 -1.20 -31.15
C GLU A 828 14.78 -1.66 -32.23
N ASN A 829 14.62 -2.98 -32.41
CA ASN A 829 13.72 -3.56 -33.38
C ASN A 829 12.24 -3.28 -33.14
N ASN A 830 11.87 -2.92 -31.89
CA ASN A 830 10.48 -2.72 -31.47
C ASN A 830 10.20 -1.33 -30.90
N SER A 831 11.05 -0.34 -31.20
CA SER A 831 11.03 1.00 -30.60
C SER A 831 9.67 1.70 -30.67
N GLU A 832 8.97 1.62 -31.80
CA GLU A 832 7.65 2.23 -32.00
C GLU A 832 6.57 1.60 -31.09
N LYS A 833 6.52 0.25 -31.01
CA LYS A 833 5.55 -0.46 -30.17
C LYS A 833 5.83 -0.29 -28.67
N LEU A 834 7.09 -0.03 -28.32
CA LEU A 834 7.53 0.16 -26.94
C LEU A 834 7.44 1.62 -26.46
N LYS A 835 7.07 2.57 -27.31
CA LYS A 835 7.05 4.00 -27.02
C LYS A 835 6.19 4.34 -25.78
N SER A 836 5.03 3.73 -25.65
CA SER A 836 4.16 3.88 -24.48
C SER A 836 4.74 3.28 -23.18
N MET A 837 5.72 2.37 -23.29
CA MET A 837 6.36 1.65 -22.18
C MET A 837 7.73 2.25 -21.79
N GLY A 838 8.09 3.42 -22.31
CA GLY A 838 9.44 4.00 -22.17
C GLY A 838 9.96 4.06 -20.74
N HIS A 839 9.12 4.44 -19.79
CA HIS A 839 9.49 4.46 -18.36
C HIS A 839 9.76 3.04 -17.81
N THR A 840 8.88 2.08 -18.08
CA THR A 840 9.07 0.68 -17.64
C THR A 840 10.36 0.10 -18.18
N ILE A 841 10.65 0.35 -19.47
CA ILE A 841 11.87 -0.11 -20.11
C ILE A 841 13.10 0.52 -19.48
N ALA A 842 13.11 1.84 -19.26
CA ALA A 842 14.23 2.54 -18.65
C ALA A 842 14.56 2.01 -17.25
N VAL A 843 13.54 1.81 -16.41
CA VAL A 843 13.70 1.22 -15.05
C VAL A 843 14.27 -0.19 -15.14
N SER A 844 13.73 -1.02 -16.01
CA SER A 844 14.14 -2.42 -16.14
C SER A 844 15.53 -2.57 -16.74
N GLU A 845 15.87 -1.73 -17.71
CA GLU A 845 17.21 -1.67 -18.33
C GLU A 845 18.28 -1.25 -17.32
N SER A 846 18.00 -0.21 -16.52
CA SER A 846 18.88 0.23 -15.44
C SER A 846 19.13 -0.90 -14.43
N ALA A 847 18.09 -1.63 -14.02
CA ALA A 847 18.22 -2.78 -13.14
C ALA A 847 19.06 -3.92 -13.75
N ALA A 848 18.89 -4.21 -15.05
CA ALA A 848 19.67 -5.24 -15.75
C ALA A 848 21.15 -4.85 -15.85
N ARG A 849 21.46 -3.59 -16.18
CA ARG A 849 22.84 -3.06 -16.20
C ARG A 849 23.50 -3.14 -14.80
N SER A 850 22.77 -2.79 -13.76
CA SER A 850 23.25 -2.87 -12.39
C SER A 850 23.61 -4.31 -12.02
N ARG A 851 22.77 -5.31 -12.38
CA ARG A 851 23.06 -6.74 -12.14
C ARG A 851 24.32 -7.20 -12.86
N SER A 852 24.45 -6.87 -14.15
CA SER A 852 25.64 -7.25 -14.95
C SER A 852 26.92 -6.60 -14.39
N SER A 853 26.87 -5.34 -14.00
CA SER A 853 28.01 -4.65 -13.37
C SER A 853 28.38 -5.27 -12.03
N TRP A 854 27.37 -5.58 -11.22
CA TRP A 854 27.56 -6.23 -9.92
C TRP A 854 28.26 -7.58 -10.03
N LEU A 855 27.86 -8.42 -11.00
CA LEU A 855 28.48 -9.72 -11.24
C LEU A 855 29.98 -9.59 -11.55
N LYS A 856 30.36 -8.64 -12.39
CA LYS A 856 31.77 -8.39 -12.75
C LYS A 856 32.64 -8.08 -11.52
N THR A 857 32.09 -7.35 -10.56
CA THR A 857 32.83 -6.85 -9.41
C THR A 857 32.81 -7.84 -8.24
N ASN A 858 31.66 -8.48 -7.95
CA ASN A 858 31.43 -9.15 -6.68
C ASN A 858 31.46 -10.69 -6.75
N LEU A 859 31.30 -11.29 -7.94
CA LEU A 859 31.16 -12.74 -8.06
C LEU A 859 32.37 -13.51 -7.47
N ILE A 860 33.59 -13.11 -7.82
CA ILE A 860 34.82 -13.83 -7.38
C ILE A 860 35.02 -13.70 -5.88
N PRO A 861 35.07 -12.49 -5.27
CA PRO A 861 35.31 -12.36 -3.83
C PRO A 861 34.18 -12.96 -2.99
N LEU A 862 32.94 -12.88 -3.45
CA LEU A 862 31.80 -13.50 -2.77
C LEU A 862 31.91 -15.03 -2.79
N ASN A 863 32.21 -15.62 -3.96
CA ASN A 863 32.32 -17.07 -4.06
C ASN A 863 33.50 -17.62 -3.21
N ALA A 864 34.64 -16.93 -3.14
CA ALA A 864 35.73 -17.27 -2.27
C ALA A 864 35.30 -17.32 -0.79
N TRP A 865 34.59 -16.27 -0.33
CA TRP A 865 34.08 -16.26 1.05
C TRP A 865 33.08 -17.39 1.31
N LEU A 866 32.16 -17.67 0.37
CA LEU A 866 31.18 -18.76 0.50
C LEU A 866 31.86 -20.13 0.65
N VAL A 867 32.90 -20.39 -0.12
CA VAL A 867 33.68 -21.64 -0.05
C VAL A 867 34.35 -21.79 1.32
N ASP A 868 34.97 -20.73 1.83
CA ASP A 868 35.63 -20.74 3.12
C ASP A 868 34.66 -20.92 4.28
N TYR A 869 33.49 -20.24 4.22
CA TYR A 869 32.43 -20.42 5.21
C TYR A 869 31.91 -21.86 5.24
N ILE A 870 31.67 -22.46 4.07
CA ILE A 870 31.16 -23.83 3.97
C ILE A 870 32.19 -24.81 4.60
N LYS A 871 33.47 -24.60 4.36
CA LYS A 871 34.55 -25.43 4.95
C LYS A 871 34.67 -25.28 6.46
N SER A 872 34.56 -24.02 6.96
CA SER A 872 34.68 -23.75 8.40
C SER A 872 33.49 -24.25 9.23
N THR A 873 32.34 -24.44 8.59
CA THR A 873 31.08 -24.88 9.23
C THR A 873 30.75 -26.36 8.93
N SER A 874 31.60 -27.08 8.17
CA SER A 874 31.50 -28.54 7.97
C SER A 874 32.13 -29.29 9.10
#